data_afb56a1fc4ed601251425342d9572e79
#
_entry.id   afb56a1fc4ed601251425342d9572e79
#
_cell.length_a   1.000
_cell.length_b   1.000
_cell.length_c   1.000
_cell.angle_alpha   90.00
_cell.angle_beta   90.00
_cell.angle_gamma   90.00
#
_symmetry.space_group_name_H-M   'P 1'
#
loop_
_entity.id
_entity.type
_entity.pdbx_description
1 polymer ?
#
loop_
_entity_poly.entity_id
_entity_poly.type
_entity_poly.pdbx_seq_one_letter_code
_entity_poly.pdbx_strand_id
1 'polypeptide(L)'
;MDEPTKRIPEFFGCMVFNEDKMRQRLSADAYEAWQQCMTHGTPLPRSIADQIAAAMKDWATELGATHYTHWFQPMTGVTAEKHDSFITPSGNDSVIMELSGKELSRGEADASSFPSGGLRATFEARGYTAWDPTSYAFVKDKTLYIPTVFCSYSGQTLDKKTPLLRSISRLDQQCLRILRLFGNTEAHHVIPQVGPEQEYFLIDKSMYQRREDLKLCGRTLFGARPPKGQELDDHYYGAIKPRVAIFMQELDEELWKLGVFAKTEHNEVAPAQHELAPVYTDANTATDHNQLTMALLKKVADRHDLVCLLHEKPFAGVNGSGKHDNWSLATDTGENLLKPGKTPSQNAQFLLFLAAFIKGVDEYQDILRCCVSYPGNDLRLGGSEAPPAVISIFLGDELTAVLDSIIQGTAYVDMTKKKLEIGVDTLPEIPQDTTDRNRTSPLAFTGNKFEFRMLGSSQSIASPNTVLNTIMADELGQFADILEQAQDFKSALQTLLHDTFKAHQRIIFNGNGYDDSWAEEARRRGLSNHRDTVDSMPAYIDPKNISLFTRHDVFSEVEMRARYGIHLENYCKITAIEANTLLSMIRRNIFPAVSRYTSDLARAVQRKKALYLDCSAETDLLQQLTNLNNELYTTAQSMAQALENAPASEGGLASARYYRDVVYALEYKASHLVNELEANTSAEYWPYPTYADILFSV
;
A
#
# COMPACT_ATOMS: atom_id res chain seq x y z
N MET A 1 13.23 12.73 38.71
CA MET A 1 14.52 12.26 38.13
C MET A 1 14.09 11.44 36.94
N ASP A 2 14.27 12.00 35.76
CA ASP A 2 13.99 11.27 34.53
C ASP A 2 14.94 10.07 34.45
N GLU A 3 14.38 8.88 34.19
CA GLU A 3 15.23 7.72 33.90
C GLU A 3 16.18 8.08 32.75
N PRO A 4 17.46 7.64 32.82
CA PRO A 4 18.37 7.92 31.74
C PRO A 4 17.81 7.35 30.44
N THR A 5 17.67 8.20 29.42
CA THR A 5 17.17 7.85 28.11
C THR A 5 17.99 6.68 27.55
N LYS A 6 17.38 5.50 27.44
CA LYS A 6 18.04 4.32 26.84
C LYS A 6 18.44 4.67 25.41
N ARG A 7 19.67 4.30 25.01
CA ARG A 7 20.09 4.47 23.63
C ARG A 7 19.36 3.50 22.72
N ILE A 8 18.96 3.94 21.54
CA ILE A 8 18.21 3.12 20.58
C ILE A 8 18.83 1.73 20.38
N PRO A 9 20.18 1.55 20.21
CA PRO A 9 20.77 0.23 20.07
C PRO A 9 20.57 -0.71 21.26
N GLU A 10 20.26 -0.20 22.45
CA GLU A 10 20.08 -1.00 23.68
C GLU A 10 18.70 -1.66 23.75
N PHE A 11 17.71 -1.12 23.03
CA PHE A 11 16.36 -1.65 23.03
C PHE A 11 15.82 -2.02 21.63
N PHE A 12 16.55 -1.70 20.56
CA PHE A 12 16.13 -2.05 19.21
C PHE A 12 15.89 -3.57 19.08
N GLY A 13 14.72 -3.97 18.58
CA GLY A 13 14.33 -5.38 18.44
C GLY A 13 14.18 -6.13 19.77
N CYS A 14 14.07 -5.43 20.91
CA CYS A 14 13.93 -6.11 22.19
C CYS A 14 12.68 -6.97 22.30
N MET A 15 11.63 -6.61 21.55
CA MET A 15 10.36 -7.35 21.49
C MET A 15 10.27 -8.34 20.30
N VAL A 16 11.41 -8.65 19.65
CA VAL A 16 11.48 -9.59 18.52
C VAL A 16 12.28 -10.82 18.89
N PHE A 17 11.78 -12.00 18.60
CA PHE A 17 12.51 -13.28 18.75
C PHE A 17 13.43 -13.49 17.56
N ASN A 18 14.47 -12.65 17.49
CA ASN A 18 15.43 -12.59 16.39
C ASN A 18 16.52 -13.67 16.50
N GLU A 19 17.43 -13.70 15.53
CA GLU A 19 18.53 -14.66 15.45
C GLU A 19 19.40 -14.70 16.72
N ASP A 20 19.70 -13.55 17.32
CA ASP A 20 20.51 -13.49 18.55
C ASP A 20 19.82 -14.20 19.71
N LYS A 21 18.51 -14.02 19.88
CA LYS A 21 17.72 -14.70 20.90
C LYS A 21 17.58 -16.19 20.62
N MET A 22 17.42 -16.58 19.33
CA MET A 22 17.43 -17.99 18.94
C MET A 22 18.76 -18.65 19.27
N ARG A 23 19.89 -18.01 18.93
CA ARG A 23 21.25 -18.52 19.21
C ARG A 23 21.49 -18.69 20.72
N GLN A 24 20.95 -17.81 21.55
CA GLN A 24 21.10 -17.89 23.02
C GLN A 24 20.21 -18.94 23.67
N ARG A 25 19.07 -19.30 23.07
CA ARG A 25 18.01 -20.10 23.72
C ARG A 25 17.81 -21.48 23.11
N LEU A 26 18.27 -21.70 21.89
CA LEU A 26 18.16 -22.99 21.21
C LEU A 26 19.43 -23.85 21.46
N SER A 27 19.26 -25.15 21.40
CA SER A 27 20.41 -26.05 21.26
C SER A 27 21.13 -25.80 19.92
N ALA A 28 22.40 -26.16 19.85
CA ALA A 28 23.18 -26.01 18.61
C ALA A 28 22.50 -26.71 17.42
N ASP A 29 22.00 -27.92 17.63
CA ASP A 29 21.29 -28.69 16.58
C ASP A 29 20.00 -28.02 16.14
N ALA A 30 19.23 -27.46 17.07
CA ALA A 30 17.97 -26.77 16.73
C ALA A 30 18.23 -25.46 15.97
N TYR A 31 19.26 -24.72 16.37
CA TYR A 31 19.66 -23.49 15.69
C TYR A 31 20.18 -23.78 14.28
N GLU A 32 21.03 -24.81 14.11
CA GLU A 32 21.54 -25.22 12.79
C GLU A 32 20.40 -25.69 11.87
N ALA A 33 19.47 -26.52 12.39
CA ALA A 33 18.29 -26.94 11.62
C ALA A 33 17.42 -25.77 11.17
N TRP A 34 17.25 -24.74 12.02
CA TRP A 34 16.56 -23.51 11.66
C TRP A 34 17.32 -22.75 10.57
N GLN A 35 18.64 -22.61 10.66
CA GLN A 35 19.44 -21.98 9.62
C GLN A 35 19.33 -22.73 8.28
N GLN A 36 19.35 -24.07 8.29
CA GLN A 36 19.16 -24.89 7.10
C GLN A 36 17.76 -24.67 6.48
N CYS A 37 16.74 -24.50 7.33
CA CYS A 37 15.40 -24.15 6.84
C CYS A 37 15.41 -22.79 6.15
N MET A 38 16.05 -21.79 6.73
CA MET A 38 16.13 -20.43 6.19
C MET A 38 16.90 -20.36 4.87
N THR A 39 18.02 -21.03 4.79
CA THR A 39 18.96 -20.93 3.64
C THR A 39 18.65 -21.91 2.52
N HIS A 40 18.10 -23.07 2.82
CA HIS A 40 17.90 -24.14 1.84
C HIS A 40 16.44 -24.62 1.73
N GLY A 41 15.51 -24.01 2.49
CA GLY A 41 14.10 -24.42 2.50
C GLY A 41 13.89 -25.83 3.08
N THR A 42 14.84 -26.36 3.87
CA THR A 42 14.73 -27.70 4.45
C THR A 42 13.62 -27.72 5.51
N PRO A 43 12.62 -28.61 5.41
CA PRO A 43 11.55 -28.67 6.39
C PRO A 43 12.07 -28.96 7.80
N LEU A 44 11.55 -28.24 8.79
CA LEU A 44 11.92 -28.44 10.21
C LEU A 44 11.32 -29.73 10.74
N PRO A 45 12.12 -30.65 11.35
CA PRO A 45 11.61 -31.81 12.08
C PRO A 45 10.74 -31.36 13.25
N ARG A 46 9.71 -32.14 13.59
CA ARG A 46 8.78 -31.83 14.68
C ARG A 46 9.50 -31.60 16.03
N SER A 47 10.50 -32.42 16.34
CA SER A 47 11.29 -32.27 17.58
C SER A 47 12.06 -30.95 17.66
N ILE A 48 12.46 -30.43 16.51
CA ILE A 48 13.10 -29.10 16.44
C ILE A 48 12.05 -28.00 16.58
N ALA A 49 10.89 -28.13 15.92
CA ALA A 49 9.79 -27.20 16.10
C ALA A 49 9.31 -27.13 17.57
N ASP A 50 9.27 -28.25 18.28
CA ASP A 50 8.95 -28.31 19.73
C ASP A 50 9.98 -27.52 20.56
N GLN A 51 11.28 -27.63 20.27
CA GLN A 51 12.32 -26.86 20.95
C GLN A 51 12.20 -25.35 20.67
N ILE A 52 11.96 -24.98 19.41
CA ILE A 52 11.79 -23.57 19.03
C ILE A 52 10.54 -22.99 19.71
N ALA A 53 9.43 -23.72 19.71
CA ALA A 53 8.18 -23.30 20.34
C ALA A 53 8.34 -23.08 21.84
N ALA A 54 9.01 -24.00 22.54
CA ALA A 54 9.29 -23.86 23.96
C ALA A 54 10.15 -22.62 24.26
N ALA A 55 11.25 -22.44 23.52
CA ALA A 55 12.14 -21.29 23.67
C ALA A 55 11.42 -19.96 23.38
N MET A 56 10.59 -19.93 22.35
CA MET A 56 9.79 -18.77 21.95
C MET A 56 8.76 -18.42 23.05
N LYS A 57 8.05 -19.42 23.59
CA LYS A 57 7.09 -19.25 24.68
C LYS A 57 7.80 -18.77 25.97
N ASP A 58 8.93 -19.38 26.36
CA ASP A 58 9.66 -18.98 27.56
C ASP A 58 10.13 -17.52 27.45
N TRP A 59 10.70 -17.13 26.32
CA TRP A 59 11.07 -15.74 26.06
C TRP A 59 9.85 -14.80 26.11
N ALA A 60 8.74 -15.15 25.47
CA ALA A 60 7.55 -14.32 25.45
C ALA A 60 6.94 -14.15 26.85
N THR A 61 6.93 -15.21 27.66
CA THR A 61 6.43 -15.16 29.04
C THR A 61 7.32 -14.33 29.97
N GLU A 62 8.63 -14.32 29.77
CA GLU A 62 9.56 -13.39 30.45
C GLU A 62 9.21 -11.93 30.17
N LEU A 63 8.68 -11.64 28.97
CA LEU A 63 8.17 -10.32 28.58
C LEU A 63 6.72 -10.06 29.02
N GLY A 64 6.12 -10.99 29.76
CA GLY A 64 4.78 -10.89 30.30
C GLY A 64 3.67 -11.33 29.34
N ALA A 65 3.98 -12.04 28.27
CA ALA A 65 2.99 -12.60 27.38
C ALA A 65 2.23 -13.74 28.03
N THR A 66 0.91 -13.78 27.83
CA THR A 66 0.02 -14.82 28.35
C THR A 66 -0.70 -15.57 27.23
N HIS A 67 -0.64 -15.03 26.02
CA HIS A 67 -1.31 -15.53 24.82
C HIS A 67 -0.35 -15.55 23.65
N TYR A 68 -0.70 -16.32 22.62
CA TYR A 68 -0.09 -16.26 21.30
C TYR A 68 -1.17 -16.13 20.23
N THR A 69 -0.78 -15.69 19.04
CA THR A 69 -1.65 -15.60 17.87
C THR A 69 -0.89 -15.97 16.61
N HIS A 70 -1.53 -16.71 15.72
CA HIS A 70 -1.10 -16.84 14.35
C HIS A 70 -1.53 -15.61 13.58
N TRP A 71 -0.56 -14.78 13.27
CA TRP A 71 -0.76 -13.47 12.64
C TRP A 71 -0.53 -13.58 11.13
N PHE A 72 -1.54 -13.23 10.32
CA PHE A 72 -1.46 -13.30 8.88
C PHE A 72 -2.15 -12.12 8.20
N GLN A 73 -1.91 -11.96 6.89
CA GLN A 73 -2.44 -10.88 6.06
C GLN A 73 -3.59 -11.40 5.19
N PRO A 74 -4.86 -11.20 5.56
CA PRO A 74 -6.01 -11.69 4.80
C PRO A 74 -6.16 -10.95 3.47
N MET A 75 -7.03 -11.46 2.60
CA MET A 75 -7.38 -10.81 1.33
C MET A 75 -8.03 -9.44 1.55
N THR A 76 -8.77 -9.28 2.63
CA THR A 76 -9.45 -8.05 3.04
C THR A 76 -9.02 -7.66 4.45
N GLY A 77 -8.96 -6.36 4.72
CA GLY A 77 -8.43 -5.85 5.98
C GLY A 77 -6.90 -5.79 6.02
N VAL A 78 -6.35 -5.46 7.19
CA VAL A 78 -4.91 -5.25 7.40
C VAL A 78 -4.25 -6.54 7.84
N THR A 79 -4.64 -7.06 9.01
CA THR A 79 -4.15 -8.31 9.59
C THR A 79 -5.28 -9.08 10.26
N ALA A 80 -5.10 -10.39 10.42
CA ALA A 80 -6.03 -11.26 11.14
C ALA A 80 -5.31 -11.91 12.31
N GLU A 81 -6.02 -12.01 13.43
CA GLU A 81 -5.53 -12.50 14.73
C GLU A 81 -6.58 -13.38 15.38
N LYS A 82 -6.12 -14.47 16.02
CA LYS A 82 -6.92 -15.29 16.94
C LYS A 82 -6.05 -15.62 18.14
N HIS A 83 -6.34 -15.03 19.29
CA HIS A 83 -5.52 -15.14 20.48
C HIS A 83 -5.89 -16.42 21.26
N ASP A 84 -4.94 -17.33 21.37
CA ASP A 84 -5.02 -18.51 22.22
C ASP A 84 -4.09 -18.34 23.44
N SER A 85 -4.55 -18.74 24.62
CA SER A 85 -3.70 -18.68 25.81
C SER A 85 -2.71 -19.83 25.83
N PHE A 86 -1.57 -19.65 26.51
CA PHE A 86 -0.60 -20.73 26.73
C PHE A 86 -1.08 -21.80 27.74
N ILE A 87 -2.30 -21.71 28.27
CA ILE A 87 -2.79 -22.59 29.32
C ILE A 87 -3.06 -23.99 28.78
N THR A 88 -2.40 -24.98 29.38
CA THR A 88 -2.68 -26.41 29.20
C THR A 88 -3.07 -27.05 30.53
N PRO A 89 -4.20 -27.74 30.63
CA PRO A 89 -4.59 -28.45 31.86
C PRO A 89 -3.55 -29.50 32.24
N SER A 90 -3.09 -29.49 33.51
CA SER A 90 -2.12 -30.46 34.02
C SER A 90 -2.71 -31.45 35.07
N GLY A 91 -4.05 -31.48 35.17
CA GLY A 91 -4.80 -32.29 36.12
C GLY A 91 -5.01 -31.60 37.47
N ASN A 92 -5.98 -32.07 38.29
CA ASN A 92 -6.30 -31.57 39.61
C ASN A 92 -6.47 -30.04 39.75
N ASP A 93 -7.20 -29.44 38.77
CA ASP A 93 -7.46 -27.99 38.72
C ASP A 93 -6.20 -27.10 38.58
N SER A 94 -5.08 -27.69 38.14
CA SER A 94 -3.84 -26.99 37.88
C SER A 94 -3.60 -26.83 36.36
N VAL A 95 -2.81 -25.81 36.01
CA VAL A 95 -2.45 -25.49 34.61
C VAL A 95 -0.95 -25.31 34.49
N ILE A 96 -0.43 -25.61 33.32
CA ILE A 96 0.91 -25.24 32.89
C ILE A 96 0.82 -24.28 31.72
N MET A 97 1.90 -23.55 31.42
CA MET A 97 2.01 -22.76 30.22
C MET A 97 2.86 -23.52 29.22
N GLU A 98 2.29 -23.81 28.05
CA GLU A 98 2.91 -24.59 26.99
C GLU A 98 2.62 -23.98 25.60
N LEU A 99 3.53 -24.13 24.67
CA LEU A 99 3.36 -23.98 23.25
C LEU A 99 4.10 -25.14 22.58
N SER A 100 3.37 -26.03 21.93
CA SER A 100 3.96 -27.16 21.23
C SER A 100 4.44 -26.76 19.82
N GLY A 101 5.38 -27.52 19.27
CA GLY A 101 5.81 -27.35 17.89
C GLY A 101 4.68 -27.57 16.87
N LYS A 102 3.65 -28.35 17.24
CA LYS A 102 2.44 -28.47 16.42
C LYS A 102 1.66 -27.16 16.39
N GLU A 103 1.47 -26.53 17.53
CA GLU A 103 0.77 -25.24 17.66
C GLU A 103 1.57 -24.10 17.05
N LEU A 104 2.91 -24.11 17.13
CA LEU A 104 3.77 -23.17 16.42
C LEU A 104 3.62 -23.34 14.91
N SER A 105 3.77 -24.58 14.42
CA SER A 105 3.88 -24.83 12.97
C SER A 105 2.56 -24.70 12.24
N ARG A 106 1.43 -25.01 12.90
CA ARG A 106 0.11 -25.02 12.26
C ARG A 106 -1.00 -24.66 13.21
N GLY A 107 -1.85 -23.75 12.80
CA GLY A 107 -3.13 -23.46 13.43
C GLY A 107 -4.31 -23.87 12.55
N GLU A 108 -5.46 -24.10 13.15
CA GLU A 108 -6.73 -24.29 12.46
C GLU A 108 -7.59 -23.05 12.71
N ALA A 109 -7.74 -22.21 11.69
CA ALA A 109 -8.61 -21.05 11.73
C ALA A 109 -9.98 -21.39 11.20
N ASP A 110 -11.02 -20.72 11.69
CA ASP A 110 -12.34 -20.77 11.08
C ASP A 110 -12.32 -19.89 9.82
N ALA A 111 -12.46 -20.53 8.65
CA ALA A 111 -12.48 -19.87 7.35
C ALA A 111 -13.90 -19.53 6.87
N SER A 112 -14.94 -19.85 7.64
CA SER A 112 -16.34 -19.68 7.20
C SER A 112 -16.72 -18.24 6.86
N SER A 113 -16.11 -17.26 7.54
CA SER A 113 -16.36 -15.83 7.35
C SER A 113 -15.36 -15.12 6.43
N PHE A 114 -14.28 -15.80 5.97
CA PHE A 114 -13.32 -15.18 5.08
C PHE A 114 -13.83 -15.15 3.64
N PRO A 115 -13.62 -14.02 2.91
CA PRO A 115 -13.90 -13.97 1.48
C PRO A 115 -13.11 -15.04 0.74
N SER A 116 -13.81 -15.89 -0.01
CA SER A 116 -13.17 -17.02 -0.70
C SER A 116 -13.24 -16.94 -2.22
N GLY A 117 -14.11 -16.06 -2.78
CA GLY A 117 -14.29 -15.94 -4.22
C GLY A 117 -14.59 -17.29 -4.91
N GLY A 118 -15.22 -18.23 -4.20
CA GLY A 118 -15.50 -19.56 -4.70
C GLY A 118 -14.40 -20.60 -4.46
N LEU A 119 -13.31 -20.25 -3.78
CA LEU A 119 -12.23 -21.20 -3.44
C LEU A 119 -12.65 -22.28 -2.45
N ARG A 120 -13.70 -22.08 -1.71
CA ARG A 120 -14.24 -23.09 -0.80
C ARG A 120 -15.74 -23.24 -0.97
N ALA A 121 -16.24 -24.43 -0.70
CA ALA A 121 -17.66 -24.69 -0.63
C ALA A 121 -18.27 -24.00 0.61
N THR A 122 -19.54 -23.62 0.54
CA THR A 122 -20.22 -22.88 1.62
C THR A 122 -20.21 -23.62 2.97
N PHE A 123 -20.16 -24.96 2.95
CA PHE A 123 -20.10 -25.79 4.16
C PHE A 123 -18.68 -26.01 4.71
N GLU A 124 -17.65 -25.61 4.00
CA GLU A 124 -16.27 -25.72 4.48
C GLU A 124 -15.97 -24.60 5.46
N ALA A 125 -15.71 -24.94 6.72
CA ALA A 125 -15.39 -23.98 7.77
C ALA A 125 -13.89 -23.94 8.13
N ARG A 126 -13.12 -24.98 7.76
CA ARG A 126 -11.71 -25.08 8.14
C ARG A 126 -10.80 -24.31 7.18
N GLY A 127 -9.86 -23.55 7.75
CA GLY A 127 -8.67 -23.04 7.12
C GLY A 127 -7.45 -23.40 7.95
N TYR A 128 -6.28 -23.26 7.35
CA TYR A 128 -5.02 -23.57 8.02
C TYR A 128 -4.10 -22.37 7.96
N THR A 129 -3.49 -22.06 9.12
CA THR A 129 -2.32 -21.19 9.18
C THR A 129 -1.07 -22.04 9.27
N ALA A 130 0.00 -21.60 8.59
CA ALA A 130 1.30 -22.23 8.68
C ALA A 130 2.36 -21.19 9.04
N TRP A 131 3.20 -21.52 10.01
CA TRP A 131 4.28 -20.65 10.45
C TRP A 131 5.23 -20.35 9.30
N ASP A 132 5.57 -19.07 9.16
CA ASP A 132 6.63 -18.61 8.27
C ASP A 132 7.92 -18.41 9.08
N PRO A 133 8.88 -19.33 9.01
CA PRO A 133 10.13 -19.21 9.74
C PRO A 133 11.05 -18.10 9.22
N THR A 134 10.75 -17.53 8.04
CA THR A 134 11.52 -16.45 7.40
C THR A 134 11.13 -15.07 7.93
N SER A 135 10.13 -14.98 8.81
CA SER A 135 9.75 -13.77 9.51
C SER A 135 9.77 -14.00 11.01
N TYR A 136 10.39 -13.10 11.76
CA TYR A 136 10.55 -13.27 13.19
C TYR A 136 9.24 -13.06 13.97
N ALA A 137 9.00 -13.93 14.96
CA ALA A 137 7.94 -13.73 15.93
C ALA A 137 8.27 -12.56 16.86
N PHE A 138 7.24 -11.88 17.35
CA PHE A 138 7.40 -10.71 18.20
C PHE A 138 6.32 -10.65 19.32
N VAL A 139 6.61 -9.91 20.37
CA VAL A 139 5.65 -9.67 21.48
C VAL A 139 5.08 -8.26 21.36
N LYS A 140 3.77 -8.17 21.29
CA LYS A 140 3.00 -6.93 21.32
C LYS A 140 1.79 -7.12 22.24
N ASP A 141 1.48 -6.16 23.11
CA ASP A 141 0.30 -6.19 23.97
C ASP A 141 0.17 -7.47 24.83
N LYS A 142 1.28 -7.97 25.37
CA LYS A 142 1.35 -9.22 26.15
C LYS A 142 0.87 -10.47 25.38
N THR A 143 1.01 -10.44 24.07
CA THR A 143 0.72 -11.57 23.18
C THR A 143 1.93 -11.84 22.30
N LEU A 144 2.27 -13.10 22.10
CA LEU A 144 3.26 -13.57 21.14
C LEU A 144 2.59 -13.63 19.75
N TYR A 145 3.10 -12.85 18.81
CA TYR A 145 2.67 -12.83 17.40
C TYR A 145 3.58 -13.73 16.59
N ILE A 146 3.01 -14.73 15.96
CA ILE A 146 3.72 -15.69 15.11
C ILE A 146 3.32 -15.40 13.66
N PRO A 147 4.25 -14.88 12.82
CA PRO A 147 3.97 -14.65 11.41
C PRO A 147 3.60 -15.95 10.70
N THR A 148 2.49 -15.95 9.98
CA THR A 148 1.96 -17.13 9.29
C THR A 148 1.41 -16.77 7.92
N VAL A 149 1.23 -17.81 7.11
CA VAL A 149 0.42 -17.79 5.89
C VAL A 149 -0.92 -18.46 6.17
N PHE A 150 -1.92 -18.24 5.30
CA PHE A 150 -3.25 -18.80 5.47
C PHE A 150 -3.76 -19.42 4.17
N CYS A 151 -4.27 -20.65 4.28
CA CYS A 151 -4.87 -21.35 3.15
C CYS A 151 -6.22 -21.98 3.51
N SER A 152 -7.01 -22.28 2.47
CA SER A 152 -8.27 -23.02 2.58
C SER A 152 -8.02 -24.48 2.98
N TYR A 153 -9.10 -25.21 3.31
CA TYR A 153 -9.07 -26.64 3.55
C TYR A 153 -8.47 -27.45 2.37
N SER A 154 -8.71 -26.99 1.15
CA SER A 154 -8.19 -27.60 -0.09
C SER A 154 -6.80 -27.10 -0.51
N GLY A 155 -6.16 -26.23 0.30
CA GLY A 155 -4.79 -25.77 0.12
C GLY A 155 -4.60 -24.54 -0.75
N GLN A 156 -5.67 -23.90 -1.26
CA GLN A 156 -5.56 -22.66 -1.99
C GLN A 156 -5.28 -21.48 -1.04
N THR A 157 -4.50 -20.51 -1.51
CA THR A 157 -4.11 -19.36 -0.72
C THR A 157 -5.28 -18.38 -0.53
N LEU A 158 -5.53 -18.01 0.72
CA LEU A 158 -6.54 -17.01 1.14
C LEU A 158 -5.89 -15.78 1.78
N ASP A 159 -4.60 -15.61 1.59
CA ASP A 159 -3.80 -14.52 2.13
C ASP A 159 -3.03 -13.77 1.03
N LYS A 160 -2.33 -12.71 1.43
CA LYS A 160 -1.47 -11.90 0.55
C LYS A 160 -0.01 -12.33 0.60
N LYS A 161 0.42 -12.98 1.70
CA LYS A 161 1.83 -13.31 1.96
C LYS A 161 2.29 -14.55 1.18
N THR A 162 1.48 -15.60 1.07
CA THR A 162 1.86 -16.82 0.35
C THR A 162 2.28 -16.56 -1.09
N PRO A 163 1.52 -15.78 -1.89
CA PRO A 163 1.95 -15.44 -3.26
C PRO A 163 3.25 -14.63 -3.29
N LEU A 164 3.46 -13.74 -2.32
CA LEU A 164 4.71 -12.99 -2.20
C LEU A 164 5.89 -13.93 -2.01
N LEU A 165 5.83 -14.86 -1.06
CA LEU A 165 6.89 -15.84 -0.79
C LEU A 165 7.18 -16.73 -2.01
N ARG A 166 6.12 -17.20 -2.70
CA ARG A 166 6.25 -17.94 -3.96
C ARG A 166 6.99 -17.11 -5.01
N SER A 167 6.63 -15.84 -5.19
CA SER A 167 7.25 -14.95 -6.17
C SER A 167 8.72 -14.66 -5.87
N ILE A 168 9.08 -14.48 -4.60
CA ILE A 168 10.47 -14.31 -4.15
C ILE A 168 11.30 -15.53 -4.55
N SER A 169 10.81 -16.73 -4.26
CA SER A 169 11.52 -17.97 -4.60
C SER A 169 11.71 -18.15 -6.12
N ARG A 170 10.71 -17.77 -6.93
CA ARG A 170 10.85 -17.87 -8.40
C ARG A 170 11.82 -16.83 -8.96
N LEU A 171 11.79 -15.61 -8.42
CA LEU A 171 12.71 -14.56 -8.81
C LEU A 171 14.15 -14.92 -8.46
N ASP A 172 14.40 -15.44 -7.25
CA ASP A 172 15.72 -15.92 -6.81
C ASP A 172 16.30 -16.94 -7.81
N GLN A 173 15.52 -17.96 -8.17
CA GLN A 173 15.94 -18.98 -9.12
C GLN A 173 16.40 -18.41 -10.46
N GLN A 174 15.63 -17.49 -11.05
CA GLN A 174 15.96 -16.91 -12.35
C GLN A 174 17.11 -15.93 -12.28
N CYS A 175 17.19 -15.13 -11.23
CA CYS A 175 18.33 -14.24 -10.99
C CYS A 175 19.65 -15.01 -10.87
N LEU A 176 19.66 -16.11 -10.14
CA LEU A 176 20.85 -16.95 -9.99
C LEU A 176 21.31 -17.56 -11.33
N ARG A 177 20.39 -17.96 -12.23
CA ARG A 177 20.74 -18.40 -13.59
C ARG A 177 21.51 -17.30 -14.33
N ILE A 178 21.00 -16.08 -14.30
CA ILE A 178 21.67 -14.93 -14.94
C ILE A 178 23.03 -14.67 -14.29
N LEU A 179 23.12 -14.62 -12.97
CA LEU A 179 24.38 -14.38 -12.26
C LEU A 179 25.46 -15.41 -12.62
N ARG A 180 25.09 -16.70 -12.75
CA ARG A 180 26.01 -17.77 -13.19
C ARG A 180 26.57 -17.52 -14.60
N LEU A 181 25.75 -16.99 -15.53
CA LEU A 181 26.19 -16.62 -16.88
C LEU A 181 27.21 -15.47 -16.88
N PHE A 182 27.12 -14.56 -15.90
CA PHE A 182 28.11 -13.50 -15.67
C PHE A 182 29.33 -13.94 -14.82
N GLY A 183 29.38 -15.24 -14.44
CA GLY A 183 30.50 -15.81 -13.67
C GLY A 183 30.42 -15.59 -12.16
N ASN A 184 29.33 -15.07 -11.63
CA ASN A 184 29.14 -14.97 -10.18
C ASN A 184 28.74 -16.34 -9.63
N THR A 185 29.67 -16.99 -8.88
CA THR A 185 29.48 -18.28 -8.22
C THR A 185 29.34 -18.19 -6.72
N GLU A 186 29.52 -16.99 -6.15
CA GLU A 186 29.53 -16.74 -4.70
C GLU A 186 28.13 -16.50 -4.16
N ALA A 187 27.27 -15.81 -4.93
CA ALA A 187 25.88 -15.57 -4.51
C ALA A 187 25.09 -16.89 -4.47
N HIS A 188 24.42 -17.15 -3.37
CA HIS A 188 23.53 -18.30 -3.20
C HIS A 188 22.07 -17.89 -3.28
N HIS A 189 21.75 -16.62 -3.00
CA HIS A 189 20.42 -16.06 -3.08
C HIS A 189 20.40 -14.65 -3.67
N VAL A 190 19.32 -14.33 -4.36
CA VAL A 190 18.95 -12.96 -4.74
C VAL A 190 17.61 -12.62 -4.09
N ILE A 191 17.62 -11.56 -3.31
CA ILE A 191 16.51 -11.19 -2.44
C ILE A 191 15.98 -9.82 -2.89
N PRO A 192 14.68 -9.69 -3.23
CA PRO A 192 14.08 -8.39 -3.46
C PRO A 192 14.12 -7.56 -2.17
N GLN A 193 14.60 -6.33 -2.29
CA GLN A 193 14.70 -5.36 -1.21
C GLN A 193 13.62 -4.31 -1.37
N VAL A 194 12.92 -4.00 -0.29
CA VAL A 194 11.76 -3.10 -0.32
C VAL A 194 11.81 -2.11 0.83
N GLY A 195 11.51 -0.83 0.52
CA GLY A 195 11.34 0.23 1.51
C GLY A 195 10.08 1.04 1.19
N PRO A 196 8.96 0.78 1.86
CA PRO A 196 7.72 1.51 1.63
C PRO A 196 7.70 2.82 2.43
N GLU A 197 7.41 3.93 1.77
CA GLU A 197 7.19 5.25 2.38
C GLU A 197 5.70 5.40 2.71
N GLN A 198 5.33 5.41 4.00
CA GLN A 198 3.95 5.41 4.45
C GLN A 198 3.44 6.82 4.69
N GLU A 199 2.57 7.32 3.83
CA GLU A 199 1.83 8.56 4.06
C GLU A 199 0.56 8.30 4.89
N TYR A 200 0.17 9.30 5.70
CA TYR A 200 -1.01 9.22 6.56
C TYR A 200 -1.49 10.62 6.99
N PHE A 201 -2.76 10.71 7.42
CA PHE A 201 -3.29 11.91 8.06
C PHE A 201 -3.45 11.70 9.56
N LEU A 202 -3.17 12.75 10.33
CA LEU A 202 -3.48 12.82 11.76
C LEU A 202 -4.50 13.92 12.02
N ILE A 203 -5.63 13.56 12.62
CA ILE A 203 -6.69 14.51 12.97
C ILE A 203 -7.06 14.38 14.45
N ASP A 204 -7.65 15.44 14.99
CA ASP A 204 -8.14 15.41 16.36
C ASP A 204 -9.28 14.40 16.55
N LYS A 205 -9.19 13.60 17.59
CA LYS A 205 -10.16 12.54 17.91
C LYS A 205 -11.57 13.06 18.13
N SER A 206 -11.72 14.27 18.69
CA SER A 206 -13.03 14.89 18.91
C SER A 206 -13.71 15.27 17.59
N MET A 207 -12.96 15.73 16.59
CA MET A 207 -13.47 16.02 15.25
C MET A 207 -13.89 14.72 14.53
N TYR A 208 -13.06 13.69 14.60
CA TYR A 208 -13.36 12.36 14.05
C TYR A 208 -14.65 11.76 14.63
N GLN A 209 -14.86 11.87 15.95
CA GLN A 209 -16.04 11.31 16.60
C GLN A 209 -17.35 11.95 16.13
N ARG A 210 -17.30 13.18 15.64
CA ARG A 210 -18.47 13.93 15.13
C ARG A 210 -18.80 13.65 13.67
N ARG A 211 -17.97 12.84 12.94
CA ARG A 211 -18.15 12.52 11.53
C ARG A 211 -18.40 11.02 11.33
N GLU A 212 -19.62 10.65 10.95
CA GLU A 212 -19.98 9.24 10.71
C GLU A 212 -19.23 8.65 9.51
N ASP A 213 -19.00 9.44 8.48
CA ASP A 213 -18.26 9.05 7.28
C ASP A 213 -16.79 8.71 7.58
N LEU A 214 -16.10 9.50 8.40
CA LEU A 214 -14.74 9.18 8.84
C LEU A 214 -14.69 7.85 9.62
N LYS A 215 -15.70 7.59 10.48
CA LYS A 215 -15.75 6.35 11.29
C LYS A 215 -16.08 5.11 10.46
N LEU A 216 -16.97 5.21 9.49
CA LEU A 216 -17.49 4.06 8.75
C LEU A 216 -16.76 3.82 7.42
N CYS A 217 -16.29 4.89 6.78
CA CYS A 217 -15.67 4.83 5.46
C CYS A 217 -14.15 5.16 5.48
N GLY A 218 -13.64 5.72 6.58
CA GLY A 218 -12.24 6.18 6.68
C GLY A 218 -11.95 7.47 5.90
N ARG A 219 -12.96 8.05 5.25
CA ARG A 219 -12.90 9.30 4.49
C ARG A 219 -14.13 10.16 4.70
N THR A 220 -14.02 11.44 4.41
CA THR A 220 -15.19 12.33 4.30
C THR A 220 -15.91 12.05 2.97
N LEU A 221 -17.24 11.98 3.03
CA LEU A 221 -18.09 11.82 1.85
C LEU A 221 -18.54 13.17 1.28
N PHE A 222 -18.32 14.25 2.02
CA PHE A 222 -18.50 15.63 1.62
C PHE A 222 -17.63 16.56 2.46
N GLY A 223 -17.38 17.76 1.96
CA GLY A 223 -16.70 18.84 2.63
C GLY A 223 -16.49 20.00 1.68
N ALA A 224 -17.04 21.18 2.02
CA ALA A 224 -16.80 22.40 1.26
C ALA A 224 -15.32 22.79 1.34
N ARG A 225 -14.79 23.36 0.26
CA ARG A 225 -13.41 23.85 0.22
C ARG A 225 -13.19 24.91 1.32
N PRO A 226 -12.23 24.72 2.22
CA PRO A 226 -11.92 25.71 3.24
C PRO A 226 -11.28 26.96 2.61
N PRO A 227 -11.32 28.12 3.31
CA PRO A 227 -10.68 29.36 2.83
C PRO A 227 -9.17 29.20 2.59
N LYS A 228 -8.52 28.31 3.34
CA LYS A 228 -7.13 27.92 3.18
C LYS A 228 -7.04 26.40 3.10
N GLY A 229 -6.31 25.90 2.11
CA GLY A 229 -5.93 24.51 1.95
C GLY A 229 -4.41 24.35 2.01
N GLN A 230 -3.84 23.83 0.92
CA GLN A 230 -2.40 23.58 0.77
C GLN A 230 -1.67 24.58 -0.14
N GLU A 231 -2.31 25.72 -0.48
CA GLU A 231 -1.87 26.63 -1.55
C GLU A 231 -0.50 27.30 -1.27
N LEU A 232 -0.07 27.35 -0.03
CA LEU A 232 1.18 28.02 0.38
C LEU A 232 2.33 27.03 0.63
N ASP A 233 2.08 25.71 0.53
CA ASP A 233 3.03 24.65 0.89
C ASP A 233 3.65 24.81 2.30
N ASP A 234 3.00 25.59 3.15
CA ASP A 234 3.50 26.00 4.48
C ASP A 234 3.40 24.88 5.52
N HIS A 235 2.70 23.79 5.22
CA HIS A 235 2.74 22.58 6.03
C HIS A 235 3.99 21.75 5.72
N TYR A 236 4.28 21.50 4.44
CA TYR A 236 5.45 20.73 4.01
C TYR A 236 6.77 21.38 4.47
N TYR A 237 6.89 22.70 4.27
CA TYR A 237 8.07 23.48 4.70
C TYR A 237 7.97 23.99 6.15
N GLY A 238 6.93 23.62 6.89
CA GLY A 238 6.71 23.99 8.28
C GLY A 238 7.43 23.10 9.28
N ALA A 239 7.58 23.58 10.49
CA ALA A 239 8.04 22.75 11.60
C ALA A 239 6.97 21.73 12.00
N ILE A 240 7.39 20.56 12.44
CA ILE A 240 6.48 19.55 13.02
C ILE A 240 5.88 20.15 14.30
N LYS A 241 4.56 20.13 14.39
CA LYS A 241 3.85 20.69 15.54
C LYS A 241 4.12 19.85 16.80
N PRO A 242 4.18 20.44 18.01
CA PRO A 242 4.59 19.74 19.23
C PRO A 242 3.77 18.49 19.53
N ARG A 243 2.45 18.51 19.33
CA ARG A 243 1.58 17.35 19.58
C ARG A 243 1.88 16.21 18.61
N VAL A 244 2.18 16.53 17.36
CA VAL A 244 2.58 15.56 16.32
C VAL A 244 3.97 15.02 16.63
N ALA A 245 4.93 15.85 17.05
CA ALA A 245 6.27 15.42 17.40
C ALA A 245 6.29 14.41 18.56
N ILE A 246 5.43 14.58 19.57
CA ILE A 246 5.28 13.63 20.68
C ILE A 246 4.72 12.29 20.17
N PHE A 247 3.71 12.34 19.30
CA PHE A 247 3.17 11.15 18.66
C PHE A 247 4.24 10.40 17.84
N MET A 248 4.98 11.11 16.99
CA MET A 248 6.05 10.55 16.16
C MET A 248 7.15 9.89 16.99
N GLN A 249 7.57 10.56 18.09
CA GLN A 249 8.56 10.00 19.00
C GLN A 249 8.10 8.68 19.64
N GLU A 250 6.86 8.61 20.13
CA GLU A 250 6.33 7.36 20.71
C GLU A 250 6.17 6.27 19.66
N LEU A 251 5.74 6.64 18.45
CA LEU A 251 5.62 5.71 17.32
C LEU A 251 6.97 5.09 16.96
N ASP A 252 8.01 5.91 16.82
CA ASP A 252 9.36 5.46 16.54
C ASP A 252 9.86 4.46 17.62
N GLU A 253 9.67 4.79 18.89
CA GLU A 253 10.08 3.89 19.99
C GLU A 253 9.37 2.55 19.94
N GLU A 254 8.06 2.52 19.69
CA GLU A 254 7.29 1.28 19.55
C GLU A 254 7.73 0.46 18.32
N LEU A 255 7.99 1.12 17.20
CA LEU A 255 8.50 0.50 15.97
C LEU A 255 9.90 -0.07 16.17
N TRP A 256 10.83 0.68 16.80
CA TRP A 256 12.20 0.20 17.07
C TRP A 256 12.22 -1.01 18.01
N LYS A 257 11.37 -1.06 19.05
CA LYS A 257 11.23 -2.24 19.92
C LYS A 257 10.84 -3.48 19.12
N LEU A 258 10.05 -3.31 18.07
CA LEU A 258 9.59 -4.38 17.17
C LEU A 258 10.50 -4.61 15.96
N GLY A 259 11.70 -4.01 15.94
CA GLY A 259 12.72 -4.23 14.93
C GLY A 259 12.46 -3.52 13.59
N VAL A 260 11.47 -2.63 13.53
CA VAL A 260 11.21 -1.81 12.33
C VAL A 260 12.22 -0.68 12.27
N PHE A 261 12.90 -0.54 11.14
CA PHE A 261 13.90 0.51 10.92
C PHE A 261 13.25 1.86 10.55
N ALA A 262 12.29 2.35 11.34
CA ALA A 262 11.73 3.68 11.17
C ALA A 262 12.85 4.72 11.25
N LYS A 263 12.96 5.61 10.26
CA LYS A 263 14.12 6.51 10.15
C LYS A 263 13.76 7.95 9.88
N THR A 264 12.79 8.20 9.03
CA THR A 264 12.45 9.54 8.56
C THR A 264 10.97 9.79 8.79
N GLU A 265 10.65 10.89 9.44
CA GLU A 265 9.30 11.40 9.57
C GLU A 265 9.29 12.89 9.23
N HIS A 266 8.30 13.32 8.46
CA HIS A 266 8.13 14.71 8.07
C HIS A 266 6.67 15.05 7.76
N ASN A 267 6.40 16.34 7.62
CA ASN A 267 5.12 16.83 7.14
C ASN A 267 5.01 16.65 5.63
N GLU A 268 3.82 16.26 5.16
CA GLU A 268 3.46 16.22 3.76
C GLU A 268 2.75 17.52 3.32
N VAL A 269 2.43 17.64 2.03
CA VAL A 269 1.92 18.90 1.44
C VAL A 269 0.53 19.26 1.96
N ALA A 270 -0.36 18.27 2.11
CA ALA A 270 -1.70 18.53 2.64
C ALA A 270 -1.64 18.86 4.14
N PRO A 271 -2.47 19.81 4.63
CA PRO A 271 -2.60 20.05 6.06
C PRO A 271 -2.95 18.75 6.80
N ALA A 272 -2.35 18.54 7.97
CA ALA A 272 -2.51 17.33 8.79
C ALA A 272 -1.99 16.02 8.17
N GLN A 273 -1.27 16.09 7.05
CA GLN A 273 -0.65 14.93 6.40
C GLN A 273 0.83 14.80 6.78
N HIS A 274 1.27 13.56 6.96
CA HIS A 274 2.63 13.21 7.37
C HIS A 274 3.08 11.96 6.65
N GLU A 275 4.40 11.70 6.65
CA GLU A 275 5.02 10.50 6.09
C GLU A 275 6.00 9.88 7.07
N LEU A 276 6.05 8.54 7.08
CA LEU A 276 7.08 7.75 7.73
C LEU A 276 7.78 6.88 6.70
N ALA A 277 9.10 7.03 6.59
CA ALA A 277 9.94 6.24 5.70
C ALA A 277 10.93 5.36 6.48
N PRO A 278 10.81 4.02 6.41
CA PRO A 278 11.77 3.11 7.01
C PRO A 278 13.01 2.92 6.11
N VAL A 279 14.08 2.41 6.67
CA VAL A 279 15.16 1.83 5.88
C VAL A 279 14.64 0.54 5.24
N TYR A 280 15.01 0.29 3.99
CA TYR A 280 14.63 -0.92 3.26
C TYR A 280 15.14 -2.21 3.93
N THR A 281 14.41 -3.30 3.74
CA THR A 281 14.80 -4.66 4.11
C THR A 281 14.30 -5.65 3.05
N ASP A 282 14.49 -6.96 3.26
CA ASP A 282 13.91 -7.95 2.37
C ASP A 282 12.38 -7.80 2.24
N ALA A 283 11.83 -8.16 1.09
CA ALA A 283 10.43 -7.88 0.76
C ALA A 283 9.43 -8.58 1.71
N ASN A 284 9.76 -9.74 2.29
CA ASN A 284 8.91 -10.43 3.24
C ASN A 284 8.85 -9.68 4.57
N THR A 285 10.01 -9.38 5.14
CA THR A 285 10.12 -8.59 6.39
C THR A 285 9.52 -7.19 6.22
N ALA A 286 9.81 -6.50 5.11
CA ALA A 286 9.26 -5.18 4.82
C ALA A 286 7.72 -5.20 4.79
N THR A 287 7.14 -6.27 4.23
CA THR A 287 5.69 -6.43 4.17
C THR A 287 5.08 -6.59 5.56
N ASP A 288 5.64 -7.45 6.40
CA ASP A 288 5.18 -7.61 7.78
C ASP A 288 5.38 -6.32 8.59
N HIS A 289 6.53 -5.66 8.45
CA HIS A 289 6.82 -4.40 9.12
C HIS A 289 5.86 -3.28 8.70
N ASN A 290 5.47 -3.20 7.42
CA ASN A 290 4.50 -2.20 6.98
C ASN A 290 3.10 -2.44 7.57
N GLN A 291 2.64 -3.69 7.63
CA GLN A 291 1.37 -4.02 8.30
C GLN A 291 1.40 -3.67 9.78
N LEU A 292 2.52 -3.94 10.45
CA LEU A 292 2.73 -3.60 11.85
C LEU A 292 2.76 -2.08 12.05
N THR A 293 3.44 -1.35 11.16
CA THR A 293 3.47 0.12 11.15
C THR A 293 2.07 0.71 11.03
N MET A 294 1.25 0.20 10.09
CA MET A 294 -0.14 0.65 9.93
C MET A 294 -1.00 0.40 11.20
N ALA A 295 -0.77 -0.70 11.89
CA ALA A 295 -1.46 -1.00 13.14
C ALA A 295 -1.01 -0.07 14.28
N LEU A 296 0.30 0.20 14.39
CA LEU A 296 0.86 1.06 15.42
C LEU A 296 0.52 2.54 15.20
N LEU A 297 0.53 3.03 13.97
CA LEU A 297 0.07 4.38 13.62
C LEU A 297 -1.30 4.69 14.22
N LYS A 298 -2.26 3.78 14.06
CA LYS A 298 -3.61 3.92 14.63
C LYS A 298 -3.61 3.84 16.15
N LYS A 299 -2.86 2.90 16.71
CA LYS A 299 -2.83 2.66 18.15
C LYS A 299 -2.15 3.78 18.93
N VAL A 300 -1.00 4.27 18.44
CA VAL A 300 -0.28 5.37 19.09
C VAL A 300 -1.07 6.67 18.93
N ALA A 301 -1.67 6.94 17.76
CA ALA A 301 -2.55 8.09 17.59
C ALA A 301 -3.68 8.14 18.63
N ASP A 302 -4.32 6.98 18.90
CA ASP A 302 -5.39 6.89 19.89
C ASP A 302 -4.95 7.28 21.31
N ARG A 303 -3.69 6.99 21.69
CA ARG A 303 -3.10 7.37 22.99
C ARG A 303 -2.90 8.89 23.14
N HIS A 304 -2.76 9.60 22.01
CA HIS A 304 -2.54 11.06 21.96
C HIS A 304 -3.81 11.86 21.64
N ASP A 305 -4.99 11.25 21.79
CA ASP A 305 -6.27 11.86 21.39
C ASP A 305 -6.28 12.31 19.92
N LEU A 306 -5.54 11.56 19.08
CA LEU A 306 -5.49 11.70 17.63
C LEU A 306 -6.12 10.48 16.97
N VAL A 307 -6.43 10.61 15.69
CA VAL A 307 -6.82 9.49 14.82
C VAL A 307 -5.96 9.51 13.57
N CYS A 308 -5.31 8.39 13.29
CA CYS A 308 -4.57 8.18 12.05
C CYS A 308 -5.51 7.65 10.96
N LEU A 309 -5.61 8.38 9.86
CA LEU A 309 -6.36 7.99 8.67
C LEU A 309 -5.37 7.46 7.62
N LEU A 310 -5.57 6.21 7.22
CA LEU A 310 -4.79 5.53 6.18
C LEU A 310 -5.54 5.43 4.84
N HIS A 311 -6.71 6.05 4.72
CA HIS A 311 -7.45 6.10 3.47
C HIS A 311 -6.67 6.92 2.43
N GLU A 312 -6.73 6.52 1.16
CA GLU A 312 -6.00 7.15 0.05
C GLU A 312 -6.43 8.60 -0.22
N LYS A 313 -7.69 8.93 0.05
CA LYS A 313 -8.25 10.27 -0.16
C LYS A 313 -9.23 10.62 0.95
N PRO A 314 -8.75 10.90 2.18
CA PRO A 314 -9.65 11.20 3.29
C PRO A 314 -10.40 12.53 3.11
N PHE A 315 -9.80 13.49 2.39
CA PHE A 315 -10.32 14.82 2.16
C PHE A 315 -10.25 15.20 0.69
N ALA A 316 -11.34 15.66 0.11
CA ALA A 316 -11.36 16.19 -1.24
C ALA A 316 -10.63 17.55 -1.32
N GLY A 317 -10.04 17.86 -2.48
CA GLY A 317 -9.43 19.17 -2.73
C GLY A 317 -8.02 19.37 -2.15
N VAL A 318 -7.47 18.41 -1.41
CA VAL A 318 -6.07 18.36 -0.96
C VAL A 318 -5.41 17.07 -1.42
N ASN A 319 -4.09 16.93 -1.28
CA ASN A 319 -3.37 15.70 -1.67
C ASN A 319 -3.95 14.46 -0.97
N GLY A 320 -3.87 13.33 -1.64
CA GLY A 320 -4.15 12.03 -1.07
C GLY A 320 -2.90 11.38 -0.49
N SER A 321 -3.06 10.23 0.17
CA SER A 321 -1.98 9.45 0.76
C SER A 321 -1.73 8.15 0.00
N GLY A 322 -0.46 7.88 -0.28
CA GLY A 322 0.01 6.66 -0.90
C GLY A 322 1.08 5.94 -0.09
N LYS A 323 1.72 4.97 -0.74
CA LYS A 323 3.00 4.38 -0.34
C LYS A 323 3.89 4.37 -1.55
N HIS A 324 5.05 5.02 -1.46
CA HIS A 324 6.05 4.82 -2.47
C HIS A 324 6.80 3.53 -2.17
N ASP A 325 6.62 2.53 -3.01
CA ASP A 325 7.21 1.21 -2.82
C ASP A 325 8.56 1.16 -3.55
N ASN A 326 9.64 1.37 -2.80
CA ASN A 326 10.99 1.36 -3.32
C ASN A 326 11.48 -0.08 -3.45
N TRP A 327 11.51 -0.60 -4.69
CA TRP A 327 11.87 -1.98 -5.00
C TRP A 327 13.24 -2.08 -5.67
N SER A 328 14.07 -3.04 -5.20
CA SER A 328 15.39 -3.34 -5.75
C SER A 328 15.73 -4.82 -5.58
N LEU A 329 16.88 -5.24 -6.10
CA LEU A 329 17.40 -6.61 -5.99
C LEU A 329 18.81 -6.59 -5.42
N ALA A 330 19.08 -7.46 -4.43
CA ALA A 330 20.41 -7.64 -3.89
C ALA A 330 20.73 -9.12 -3.71
N THR A 331 22.01 -9.47 -3.90
CA THR A 331 22.53 -10.79 -3.55
C THR A 331 22.68 -10.92 -2.04
N ASP A 332 22.74 -12.14 -1.53
CA ASP A 332 23.10 -12.45 -0.14
C ASP A 332 24.53 -12.01 0.22
N THR A 333 25.38 -11.74 -0.78
CA THR A 333 26.71 -11.15 -0.61
C THR A 333 26.71 -9.62 -0.56
N GLY A 334 25.54 -8.98 -0.72
CA GLY A 334 25.35 -7.53 -0.60
C GLY A 334 25.51 -6.73 -1.91
N GLU A 335 25.63 -7.40 -3.07
CA GLU A 335 25.66 -6.72 -4.37
C GLU A 335 24.24 -6.29 -4.79
N ASN A 336 24.03 -5.01 -5.05
CA ASN A 336 22.77 -4.51 -5.62
C ASN A 336 22.82 -4.62 -7.15
N LEU A 337 21.88 -5.39 -7.73
CA LEU A 337 21.85 -5.74 -9.16
C LEU A 337 21.28 -4.61 -10.05
N LEU A 338 20.60 -3.63 -9.45
CA LEU A 338 20.10 -2.44 -10.14
C LEU A 338 21.03 -1.23 -9.97
N LYS A 339 22.25 -1.41 -9.49
CA LYS A 339 23.23 -0.34 -9.36
C LYS A 339 23.99 -0.15 -10.68
N PRO A 340 23.85 1.00 -11.38
CA PRO A 340 24.48 1.23 -12.69
C PRO A 340 26.02 1.22 -12.63
N GLY A 341 26.58 1.59 -11.47
CA GLY A 341 28.02 1.80 -11.32
C GLY A 341 28.46 3.17 -11.88
N LYS A 342 29.77 3.32 -12.08
CA LYS A 342 30.36 4.58 -12.58
C LYS A 342 30.15 4.78 -14.09
N THR A 343 30.04 3.70 -14.83
CA THR A 343 29.89 3.68 -16.30
C THR A 343 28.72 2.75 -16.66
N PRO A 344 27.47 3.25 -16.59
CA PRO A 344 26.28 2.43 -16.84
C PRO A 344 26.28 1.70 -18.19
N SER A 345 26.80 2.35 -19.23
CA SER A 345 26.91 1.81 -20.59
C SER A 345 27.82 0.57 -20.72
N GLN A 346 28.72 0.37 -19.77
CA GLN A 346 29.64 -0.78 -19.74
C GLN A 346 29.21 -1.87 -18.74
N ASN A 347 28.24 -1.61 -17.90
CA ASN A 347 27.72 -2.58 -16.92
C ASN A 347 26.65 -3.48 -17.56
N ALA A 348 27.11 -4.49 -18.28
CA ALA A 348 26.22 -5.39 -19.04
C ALA A 348 25.26 -6.19 -18.16
N GLN A 349 25.66 -6.54 -16.92
CA GLN A 349 24.77 -7.21 -15.95
C GLN A 349 23.64 -6.26 -15.55
N PHE A 350 23.93 -5.03 -15.15
CA PHE A 350 22.95 -4.02 -14.84
C PHE A 350 21.98 -3.78 -16.01
N LEU A 351 22.53 -3.62 -17.23
CA LEU A 351 21.70 -3.38 -18.44
C LEU A 351 20.76 -4.56 -18.72
N LEU A 352 21.16 -5.79 -18.43
CA LEU A 352 20.29 -6.96 -18.59
C LEU A 352 19.13 -6.92 -17.58
N PHE A 353 19.37 -6.65 -16.30
CA PHE A 353 18.33 -6.49 -15.31
C PHE A 353 17.40 -5.32 -15.62
N LEU A 354 17.95 -4.21 -16.11
CA LEU A 354 17.17 -3.06 -16.58
C LEU A 354 16.29 -3.41 -17.78
N ALA A 355 16.82 -4.16 -18.75
CA ALA A 355 16.07 -4.61 -19.92
C ALA A 355 14.91 -5.54 -19.53
N ALA A 356 15.15 -6.47 -18.59
CA ALA A 356 14.11 -7.35 -18.06
C ALA A 356 12.99 -6.54 -17.36
N PHE A 357 13.36 -5.53 -16.58
CA PHE A 357 12.39 -4.67 -15.91
C PHE A 357 11.53 -3.88 -16.92
N ILE A 358 12.17 -3.23 -17.91
CA ILE A 358 11.46 -2.47 -18.93
C ILE A 358 10.52 -3.36 -19.75
N LYS A 359 10.99 -4.52 -20.18
CA LYS A 359 10.17 -5.50 -20.92
C LYS A 359 9.00 -5.99 -20.07
N GLY A 360 9.25 -6.43 -18.85
CA GLY A 360 8.21 -6.96 -17.96
C GLY A 360 7.15 -5.92 -17.62
N VAL A 361 7.54 -4.68 -17.35
CA VAL A 361 6.58 -3.59 -17.10
C VAL A 361 5.77 -3.26 -18.36
N ASP A 362 6.37 -3.26 -19.53
CA ASP A 362 5.65 -2.98 -20.78
C ASP A 362 4.66 -4.10 -21.14
N GLU A 363 5.05 -5.36 -20.99
CA GLU A 363 4.19 -6.50 -21.34
C GLU A 363 3.04 -6.71 -20.34
N TYR A 364 3.28 -6.41 -19.06
CA TYR A 364 2.38 -6.69 -17.94
C TYR A 364 1.86 -5.44 -17.22
N GLN A 365 1.85 -4.28 -17.89
CA GLN A 365 1.36 -3.01 -17.33
C GLN A 365 -0.08 -3.08 -16.81
N ASP A 366 -0.92 -3.90 -17.44
CA ASP A 366 -2.32 -4.11 -17.07
C ASP A 366 -2.46 -4.75 -15.67
N ILE A 367 -1.72 -5.84 -15.40
CA ILE A 367 -1.77 -6.48 -14.08
C ILE A 367 -1.04 -5.66 -13.01
N LEU A 368 -0.01 -4.90 -13.36
CA LEU A 368 0.62 -3.93 -12.46
C LEU A 368 -0.35 -2.83 -12.05
N ARG A 369 -1.14 -2.28 -13.00
CA ARG A 369 -2.20 -1.31 -12.65
C ARG A 369 -3.28 -1.97 -11.80
N CYS A 370 -3.63 -3.21 -12.12
CA CYS A 370 -4.66 -3.95 -11.41
C CYS A 370 -4.30 -4.26 -9.95
N CYS A 371 -3.02 -4.57 -9.66
CA CYS A 371 -2.59 -4.95 -8.31
C CYS A 371 -2.67 -3.82 -7.27
N VAL A 372 -2.81 -2.57 -7.70
CA VAL A 372 -2.99 -1.38 -6.85
C VAL A 372 -4.42 -0.83 -6.90
N SER A 373 -5.34 -1.56 -7.53
CA SER A 373 -6.73 -1.12 -7.69
C SER A 373 -7.52 -1.29 -6.40
N TYR A 374 -8.13 -0.19 -5.98
CA TYR A 374 -8.94 -0.09 -4.77
C TYR A 374 -9.82 1.16 -4.87
N PRO A 375 -11.08 1.15 -4.39
CA PRO A 375 -11.98 2.31 -4.51
C PRO A 375 -11.38 3.61 -4.00
N GLY A 376 -10.71 3.57 -2.84
CA GLY A 376 -10.02 4.75 -2.28
C GLY A 376 -8.88 5.25 -3.17
N ASN A 377 -8.14 4.35 -3.81
CA ASN A 377 -7.04 4.71 -4.69
C ASN A 377 -7.51 5.28 -6.04
N ASP A 378 -8.72 4.91 -6.50
CA ASP A 378 -9.34 5.52 -7.68
C ASP A 378 -9.62 7.02 -7.46
N LEU A 379 -9.85 7.44 -6.21
CA LEU A 379 -10.03 8.85 -5.83
C LEU A 379 -8.70 9.63 -5.76
N ARG A 380 -7.58 8.93 -5.59
CA ARG A 380 -6.24 9.52 -5.46
C ARG A 380 -5.50 9.63 -6.79
N LEU A 381 -5.49 8.57 -7.60
CA LEU A 381 -4.70 8.50 -8.84
C LEU A 381 -5.10 9.60 -9.83
N GLY A 382 -4.06 10.20 -10.46
CA GLY A 382 -4.24 11.32 -11.39
C GLY A 382 -4.46 12.67 -10.73
N GLY A 383 -4.49 12.74 -9.41
CA GLY A 383 -4.49 13.99 -8.63
C GLY A 383 -3.09 14.53 -8.37
N SER A 384 -3.00 15.65 -7.65
CA SER A 384 -1.72 16.24 -7.25
C SER A 384 -0.89 15.22 -6.46
N GLU A 385 0.37 15.05 -6.86
CA GLU A 385 1.38 14.14 -6.29
C GLU A 385 1.06 12.64 -6.38
N ALA A 386 -0.01 12.26 -7.07
CA ALA A 386 -0.33 10.89 -7.38
C ALA A 386 -0.18 10.64 -8.90
N PRO A 387 0.48 9.55 -9.32
CA PRO A 387 0.68 9.29 -10.74
C PRO A 387 -0.65 9.04 -11.46
N PRO A 388 -0.70 9.29 -12.79
CA PRO A 388 -1.85 8.93 -13.60
C PRO A 388 -2.01 7.40 -13.68
N ALA A 389 -3.18 6.95 -14.14
CA ALA A 389 -3.51 5.52 -14.24
C ALA A 389 -2.68 4.76 -15.30
N VAL A 390 -2.02 5.45 -16.21
CA VAL A 390 -1.15 4.88 -17.25
C VAL A 390 0.20 4.51 -16.64
N ILE A 391 0.57 3.25 -16.70
CA ILE A 391 1.91 2.79 -16.30
C ILE A 391 2.95 3.32 -17.29
N SER A 392 4.02 3.94 -16.76
CA SER A 392 5.21 4.36 -17.52
C SER A 392 6.44 4.34 -16.61
N ILE A 393 7.63 4.30 -17.19
CA ILE A 393 8.91 4.27 -16.50
C ILE A 393 9.67 5.57 -16.78
N PHE A 394 10.09 6.24 -15.71
CA PHE A 394 11.06 7.32 -15.75
C PHE A 394 12.47 6.76 -15.52
N LEU A 395 13.40 7.05 -16.42
CA LEU A 395 14.81 6.63 -16.33
C LEU A 395 15.77 7.79 -16.11
N GLY A 396 15.38 9.00 -16.45
CA GLY A 396 16.25 10.18 -16.50
C GLY A 396 17.12 10.22 -17.76
N ASP A 397 17.86 11.33 -17.92
CA ASP A 397 18.55 11.65 -19.17
C ASP A 397 19.73 10.71 -19.45
N GLU A 398 20.53 10.37 -18.44
CA GLU A 398 21.73 9.54 -18.58
C GLU A 398 21.39 8.12 -19.08
N LEU A 399 20.47 7.42 -18.40
CA LEU A 399 20.08 6.07 -18.81
C LEU A 399 19.33 6.07 -20.14
N THR A 400 18.51 7.08 -20.40
CA THR A 400 17.83 7.21 -21.69
C THR A 400 18.86 7.35 -22.82
N ALA A 401 19.89 8.18 -22.67
CA ALA A 401 20.95 8.31 -23.64
C ALA A 401 21.76 7.02 -23.83
N VAL A 402 21.99 6.24 -22.75
CA VAL A 402 22.61 4.91 -22.85
C VAL A 402 21.74 3.96 -23.69
N LEU A 403 20.44 3.89 -23.41
CA LEU A 403 19.52 3.06 -24.16
C LEU A 403 19.47 3.46 -25.66
N ASP A 404 19.38 4.75 -25.94
CA ASP A 404 19.38 5.27 -27.30
C ASP A 404 20.65 4.89 -28.06
N SER A 405 21.82 4.95 -27.40
CA SER A 405 23.09 4.53 -28.01
C SER A 405 23.10 3.04 -28.36
N ILE A 406 22.53 2.19 -27.50
CA ILE A 406 22.41 0.74 -27.75
C ILE A 406 21.43 0.48 -28.91
N ILE A 407 20.28 1.15 -28.95
CA ILE A 407 19.27 1.02 -30.01
C ILE A 407 19.84 1.47 -31.37
N GLN A 408 20.63 2.54 -31.38
CA GLN A 408 21.21 3.11 -32.60
C GLN A 408 22.51 2.44 -33.02
N GLY A 409 23.10 1.60 -32.17
CA GLY A 409 24.41 1.01 -32.41
C GLY A 409 25.56 2.01 -32.42
N THR A 410 25.41 3.11 -31.69
CA THR A 410 26.42 4.20 -31.58
C THR A 410 27.17 4.12 -30.28
N ALA A 411 28.37 4.72 -30.22
CA ALA A 411 29.11 4.82 -28.97
C ALA A 411 28.43 5.83 -28.04
N TYR A 412 28.22 5.43 -26.79
CA TYR A 412 27.75 6.36 -25.75
C TYR A 412 28.88 7.34 -25.40
N VAL A 413 28.53 8.61 -25.30
CA VAL A 413 29.45 9.67 -24.84
C VAL A 413 29.02 10.02 -23.42
N ASP A 414 29.92 9.80 -22.44
CA ASP A 414 29.65 10.07 -21.04
C ASP A 414 29.20 11.51 -20.80
N MET A 415 28.05 11.68 -20.14
CA MET A 415 27.59 12.98 -19.70
C MET A 415 28.48 13.49 -18.56
N THR A 416 29.05 14.67 -18.73
CA THR A 416 29.88 15.29 -17.71
C THR A 416 29.02 15.66 -16.51
N LYS A 417 29.25 15.05 -15.36
CA LYS A 417 28.57 15.42 -14.11
C LYS A 417 28.92 16.85 -13.77
N LYS A 418 27.91 17.73 -13.79
CA LYS A 418 28.06 19.13 -13.41
C LYS A 418 28.08 19.23 -11.87
N LYS A 419 28.87 20.16 -11.35
CA LYS A 419 28.75 20.56 -9.94
C LYS A 419 27.79 21.72 -9.84
N LEU A 420 26.96 21.69 -8.79
CA LEU A 420 26.09 22.82 -8.47
C LEU A 420 26.94 23.88 -7.78
N GLU A 421 27.17 25.02 -8.44
CA GLU A 421 27.76 26.19 -7.82
C GLU A 421 26.67 27.03 -7.17
N ILE A 422 26.58 26.96 -5.84
CA ILE A 422 25.59 27.74 -5.07
C ILE A 422 26.02 29.19 -4.90
N GLY A 423 27.30 29.50 -5.23
CA GLY A 423 27.84 30.86 -5.17
C GLY A 423 28.15 31.37 -3.76
N VAL A 424 28.30 30.45 -2.79
CA VAL A 424 28.68 30.76 -1.40
C VAL A 424 29.90 29.94 -1.04
N ASP A 425 31.03 30.60 -0.79
CA ASP A 425 32.36 29.96 -0.57
C ASP A 425 32.41 29.01 0.63
N THR A 426 31.51 29.18 1.62
CA THR A 426 31.45 28.35 2.83
C THR A 426 30.63 27.09 2.69
N LEU A 427 29.86 26.92 1.60
CA LEU A 427 29.04 25.74 1.36
C LEU A 427 29.84 24.66 0.64
N PRO A 428 29.60 23.37 0.98
CA PRO A 428 30.26 22.28 0.27
C PRO A 428 29.79 22.23 -1.20
N GLU A 429 30.69 21.86 -2.09
CA GLU A 429 30.30 21.54 -3.47
C GLU A 429 29.33 20.38 -3.51
N ILE A 430 28.17 20.56 -4.16
CA ILE A 430 27.14 19.54 -4.33
C ILE A 430 27.28 18.96 -5.74
N PRO A 431 27.60 17.68 -5.91
CA PRO A 431 27.52 17.06 -7.23
C PRO A 431 26.08 17.09 -7.70
N GLN A 432 25.83 17.58 -8.91
CA GLN A 432 24.51 17.52 -9.52
C GLN A 432 24.19 16.05 -9.80
N ASP A 433 23.08 15.56 -9.28
CA ASP A 433 22.55 14.27 -9.67
C ASP A 433 22.14 14.31 -11.15
N THR A 434 22.41 13.25 -11.89
CA THR A 434 22.08 13.16 -13.33
C THR A 434 20.62 12.79 -13.54
N THR A 435 19.90 12.43 -12.46
CA THR A 435 18.48 12.09 -12.50
C THR A 435 17.70 12.97 -11.51
N ASP A 436 16.81 13.81 -12.04
CA ASP A 436 15.80 14.44 -11.19
C ASP A 436 14.66 13.45 -10.92
N ARG A 437 14.04 13.54 -9.73
CA ARG A 437 12.86 12.72 -9.40
C ARG A 437 11.65 13.24 -10.17
N ASN A 438 11.13 12.44 -11.13
CA ASN A 438 9.88 12.78 -11.79
C ASN A 438 8.70 12.36 -10.92
N ARG A 439 8.06 13.32 -10.24
CA ARG A 439 6.90 13.12 -9.36
C ARG A 439 5.69 12.49 -10.05
N THR A 440 5.61 12.63 -11.36
CA THR A 440 4.43 12.23 -12.14
C THR A 440 4.50 10.82 -12.69
N SER A 441 5.66 10.16 -12.59
CA SER A 441 5.85 8.82 -13.14
C SER A 441 5.39 7.74 -12.16
N PRO A 442 4.61 6.76 -12.62
CA PRO A 442 4.21 5.61 -11.81
C PRO A 442 5.37 4.77 -11.32
N LEU A 443 6.40 4.62 -12.15
CA LEU A 443 7.66 3.93 -11.84
C LEU A 443 8.82 4.85 -12.18
N ALA A 444 9.63 5.20 -11.19
CA ALA A 444 10.81 6.04 -11.36
C ALA A 444 12.07 5.31 -10.94
N PHE A 445 13.09 5.28 -11.81
CA PHE A 445 14.42 4.81 -11.43
C PHE A 445 15.14 5.87 -10.60
N THR A 446 15.58 5.52 -9.41
CA THR A 446 16.21 6.44 -8.44
C THR A 446 17.60 5.96 -8.02
N GLY A 447 18.44 5.67 -9.00
CA GLY A 447 19.86 5.40 -8.83
C GLY A 447 20.24 3.92 -8.64
N ASN A 448 19.48 3.14 -7.88
CA ASN A 448 19.71 1.69 -7.68
C ASN A 448 18.42 0.91 -7.34
N LYS A 449 17.26 1.53 -7.59
CA LYS A 449 15.94 0.99 -7.28
C LYS A 449 14.90 1.61 -8.18
N PHE A 450 13.75 0.97 -8.26
CA PHE A 450 12.55 1.55 -8.84
C PHE A 450 11.56 1.92 -7.73
N GLU A 451 11.06 3.12 -7.80
CA GLU A 451 10.04 3.64 -6.89
C GLU A 451 8.68 3.51 -7.56
N PHE A 452 7.83 2.62 -7.04
CA PHE A 452 6.46 2.42 -7.52
C PHE A 452 5.49 3.25 -6.70
N ARG A 453 4.93 4.30 -7.30
CA ARG A 453 4.18 5.37 -6.63
C ARG A 453 2.67 5.20 -6.65
N MET A 454 2.15 4.19 -7.31
CA MET A 454 0.70 4.02 -7.49
C MET A 454 0.00 3.37 -6.30
N LEU A 455 0.72 2.80 -5.35
CA LEU A 455 0.13 2.06 -4.23
C LEU A 455 -0.56 3.00 -3.24
N GLY A 456 -1.78 2.65 -2.84
CA GLY A 456 -2.54 3.43 -1.86
C GLY A 456 -2.08 3.21 -0.43
N SER A 457 -2.27 4.22 0.42
CA SER A 457 -1.83 4.23 1.82
C SER A 457 -2.40 3.08 2.65
N SER A 458 -3.65 2.68 2.43
CA SER A 458 -4.30 1.60 3.18
C SER A 458 -3.94 0.19 2.68
N GLN A 459 -3.32 0.08 1.50
CA GLN A 459 -3.08 -1.20 0.84
C GLN A 459 -1.82 -1.90 1.37
N SER A 460 -1.76 -3.24 1.24
CA SER A 460 -0.54 -4.02 1.52
C SER A 460 0.43 -3.96 0.34
N ILE A 461 1.71 -3.81 0.64
CA ILE A 461 2.78 -3.87 -0.36
C ILE A 461 2.99 -5.29 -0.94
N ALA A 462 2.39 -6.32 -0.37
CA ALA A 462 2.53 -7.69 -0.85
C ALA A 462 2.08 -7.86 -2.31
N SER A 463 0.96 -7.24 -2.71
CA SER A 463 0.40 -7.41 -4.05
C SER A 463 1.29 -6.84 -5.17
N PRO A 464 1.74 -5.57 -5.12
CA PRO A 464 2.64 -5.03 -6.14
C PRO A 464 3.99 -5.76 -6.18
N ASN A 465 4.54 -6.12 -5.01
CA ASN A 465 5.80 -6.88 -4.96
C ASN A 465 5.66 -8.29 -5.53
N THR A 466 4.53 -8.96 -5.31
CA THR A 466 4.23 -10.25 -5.96
C THR A 466 4.24 -10.13 -7.48
N VAL A 467 3.61 -9.08 -8.02
CA VAL A 467 3.57 -8.84 -9.47
C VAL A 467 4.95 -8.50 -10.00
N LEU A 468 5.65 -7.52 -9.40
CA LEU A 468 7.00 -7.11 -9.83
C LEU A 468 7.97 -8.29 -9.81
N ASN A 469 7.99 -9.07 -8.74
CA ASN A 469 8.85 -10.25 -8.63
C ASN A 469 8.53 -11.29 -9.73
N THR A 470 7.25 -11.52 -10.02
CA THR A 470 6.83 -12.53 -10.99
C THR A 470 7.16 -12.12 -12.41
N ILE A 471 6.90 -10.86 -12.80
CA ILE A 471 7.25 -10.38 -14.14
C ILE A 471 8.76 -10.38 -14.36
N MET A 472 9.53 -10.02 -13.33
CA MET A 472 10.99 -10.09 -13.40
C MET A 472 11.50 -11.53 -13.51
N ALA A 473 10.91 -12.47 -12.77
CA ALA A 473 11.24 -13.89 -12.89
C ALA A 473 10.96 -14.43 -14.29
N ASP A 474 9.85 -14.02 -14.91
CA ASP A 474 9.47 -14.41 -16.24
C ASP A 474 10.48 -13.94 -17.29
N GLU A 475 10.82 -12.64 -17.26
CA GLU A 475 11.72 -12.05 -18.23
C GLU A 475 13.16 -12.54 -18.07
N LEU A 476 13.65 -12.63 -16.83
CA LEU A 476 14.99 -13.18 -16.58
C LEU A 476 15.08 -14.65 -16.96
N GLY A 477 14.00 -15.43 -16.79
CA GLY A 477 13.91 -16.81 -17.24
C GLY A 477 14.04 -16.92 -18.77
N GLN A 478 13.28 -16.12 -19.51
CA GLN A 478 13.38 -16.06 -20.98
C GLN A 478 14.78 -15.64 -21.44
N PHE A 479 15.38 -14.64 -20.79
CA PHE A 479 16.73 -14.18 -21.10
C PHE A 479 17.78 -15.27 -20.81
N ALA A 480 17.65 -15.99 -19.69
CA ALA A 480 18.53 -17.11 -19.35
C ALA A 480 18.42 -18.21 -20.40
N ASP A 481 17.22 -18.61 -20.83
CA ASP A 481 17.00 -19.64 -21.86
C ASP A 481 17.72 -19.30 -23.18
N ILE A 482 17.71 -18.02 -23.58
CA ILE A 482 18.41 -17.55 -24.78
C ILE A 482 19.91 -17.59 -24.61
N LEU A 483 20.40 -17.07 -23.47
CA LEU A 483 21.85 -16.87 -23.23
C LEU A 483 22.57 -18.17 -22.89
N GLU A 484 21.92 -19.12 -22.22
CA GLU A 484 22.46 -20.45 -21.91
C GLU A 484 22.69 -21.30 -23.17
N GLN A 485 21.89 -21.07 -24.23
CA GLN A 485 22.02 -21.79 -25.50
C GLN A 485 22.96 -21.10 -26.50
N ALA A 486 23.44 -19.89 -26.18
CA ALA A 486 24.26 -19.11 -27.10
C ALA A 486 25.68 -19.68 -27.25
N GLN A 487 26.15 -19.81 -28.49
CA GLN A 487 27.56 -20.17 -28.76
C GLN A 487 28.53 -19.03 -28.44
N ASP A 488 28.11 -17.78 -28.64
CA ASP A 488 28.83 -16.55 -28.28
C ASP A 488 27.94 -15.72 -27.35
N PHE A 489 28.19 -15.82 -26.05
CA PHE A 489 27.45 -15.11 -25.02
C PHE A 489 27.45 -13.62 -25.24
N LYS A 490 28.59 -13.02 -25.61
CA LYS A 490 28.70 -11.55 -25.76
C LYS A 490 27.84 -11.04 -26.91
N SER A 491 27.89 -11.72 -28.06
CA SER A 491 27.09 -11.34 -29.24
C SER A 491 25.60 -11.54 -28.98
N ALA A 492 25.22 -12.65 -28.34
CA ALA A 492 23.83 -12.93 -27.96
C ALA A 492 23.28 -11.88 -26.98
N LEU A 493 24.06 -11.52 -25.96
CA LEU A 493 23.69 -10.50 -24.99
C LEU A 493 23.50 -9.12 -25.66
N GLN A 494 24.40 -8.72 -26.56
CA GLN A 494 24.27 -7.45 -27.29
C GLN A 494 23.01 -7.41 -28.14
N THR A 495 22.69 -8.49 -28.84
CA THR A 495 21.49 -8.62 -29.64
C THR A 495 20.24 -8.56 -28.76
N LEU A 496 20.24 -9.33 -27.65
CA LEU A 496 19.14 -9.36 -26.70
C LEU A 496 18.83 -7.97 -26.11
N LEU A 497 19.86 -7.24 -25.70
CA LEU A 497 19.69 -5.88 -25.16
C LEU A 497 19.16 -4.91 -26.20
N HIS A 498 19.76 -4.93 -27.42
CA HIS A 498 19.31 -4.07 -28.53
C HIS A 498 17.83 -4.34 -28.86
N ASP A 499 17.45 -5.59 -29.07
CA ASP A 499 16.11 -5.95 -29.50
C ASP A 499 15.09 -5.66 -28.41
N THR A 500 15.42 -5.94 -27.16
CA THR A 500 14.55 -5.66 -26.00
C THR A 500 14.30 -4.16 -25.84
N PHE A 501 15.35 -3.34 -25.76
CA PHE A 501 15.19 -1.90 -25.60
C PHE A 501 14.42 -1.29 -26.78
N LYS A 502 14.70 -1.71 -28.01
CA LYS A 502 14.02 -1.25 -29.21
C LYS A 502 12.53 -1.60 -29.21
N ALA A 503 12.17 -2.80 -28.77
CA ALA A 503 10.78 -3.26 -28.76
C ALA A 503 9.95 -2.59 -27.66
N HIS A 504 10.56 -2.33 -26.50
CA HIS A 504 9.84 -1.91 -25.28
C HIS A 504 10.09 -0.45 -24.86
N GLN A 505 10.80 0.36 -25.68
CA GLN A 505 11.03 1.77 -25.38
C GLN A 505 9.74 2.60 -25.21
N ARG A 506 8.61 2.11 -25.73
CA ARG A 506 7.31 2.82 -25.68
C ARG A 506 6.82 3.08 -24.25
N ILE A 507 7.25 2.28 -23.26
CA ILE A 507 6.85 2.43 -21.86
C ILE A 507 7.67 3.51 -21.13
N ILE A 508 8.80 3.94 -21.72
CA ILE A 508 9.69 4.95 -21.15
C ILE A 508 9.12 6.33 -21.40
N PHE A 509 8.92 7.10 -20.33
CA PHE A 509 8.44 8.47 -20.41
C PHE A 509 9.09 9.34 -19.35
N ASN A 510 9.88 10.31 -19.77
CA ASN A 510 10.59 11.25 -18.88
C ASN A 510 9.89 12.62 -18.76
N GLY A 511 8.71 12.76 -19.38
CA GLY A 511 7.93 14.01 -19.39
C GLY A 511 6.99 14.15 -18.20
N ASN A 512 6.16 15.19 -18.26
CA ASN A 512 5.14 15.46 -17.24
C ASN A 512 3.90 14.58 -17.44
N GLY A 513 3.69 13.58 -16.60
CA GLY A 513 2.54 12.68 -16.65
C GLY A 513 1.19 13.33 -16.28
N TYR A 514 1.19 14.54 -15.71
CA TYR A 514 -0.04 15.30 -15.42
C TYR A 514 -0.53 16.13 -16.62
N ASP A 515 0.26 16.23 -17.68
CA ASP A 515 -0.15 16.94 -18.87
C ASP A 515 -1.28 16.15 -19.58
N ASP A 516 -2.35 16.84 -19.96
CA ASP A 516 -3.51 16.23 -20.62
C ASP A 516 -3.12 15.51 -21.95
N SER A 517 -2.06 15.97 -22.60
CA SER A 517 -1.51 15.35 -23.81
C SER A 517 -0.92 13.96 -23.55
N TRP A 518 -0.50 13.66 -22.33
CA TRP A 518 0.10 12.37 -22.00
C TRP A 518 -0.87 11.20 -22.19
N ALA A 519 -2.12 11.34 -21.80
CA ALA A 519 -3.12 10.28 -21.99
C ALA A 519 -3.31 9.93 -23.48
N GLU A 520 -3.25 10.93 -24.37
CA GLU A 520 -3.33 10.71 -25.80
C GLU A 520 -2.05 10.12 -26.39
N GLU A 521 -0.90 10.58 -25.94
CA GLU A 521 0.41 10.03 -26.31
C GLU A 521 0.52 8.56 -25.89
N ALA A 522 0.12 8.23 -24.68
CA ALA A 522 0.10 6.87 -24.16
C ALA A 522 -0.78 5.95 -25.03
N ARG A 523 -1.95 6.44 -25.44
CA ARG A 523 -2.84 5.70 -26.36
C ARG A 523 -2.19 5.47 -27.73
N ARG A 524 -1.49 6.47 -28.29
CA ARG A 524 -0.74 6.33 -29.56
C ARG A 524 0.38 5.30 -29.44
N ARG A 525 1.03 5.22 -28.29
CA ARG A 525 2.07 4.22 -27.99
C ARG A 525 1.49 2.81 -27.71
N GLY A 526 0.16 2.68 -27.62
CA GLY A 526 -0.51 1.41 -27.30
C GLY A 526 -0.39 1.01 -25.84
N LEU A 527 -0.22 1.98 -24.93
CA LEU A 527 -0.23 1.75 -23.49
C LEU A 527 -1.66 1.71 -22.97
N SER A 528 -1.92 0.86 -21.98
CA SER A 528 -3.24 0.73 -21.36
C SER A 528 -3.52 1.90 -20.39
N ASN A 529 -4.79 2.31 -20.32
CA ASN A 529 -5.25 3.35 -19.42
C ASN A 529 -6.51 2.87 -18.68
N HIS A 530 -6.28 2.07 -17.63
CA HIS A 530 -7.35 1.59 -16.75
C HIS A 530 -7.58 2.61 -15.64
N ARG A 531 -8.54 3.51 -15.82
CA ARG A 531 -8.74 4.68 -14.96
C ARG A 531 -9.18 4.33 -13.55
N ASP A 532 -10.00 3.29 -13.41
CA ASP A 532 -10.56 2.88 -12.12
C ASP A 532 -10.42 1.37 -11.87
N THR A 533 -10.80 0.96 -10.67
CA THR A 533 -10.79 -0.42 -10.24
C THR A 533 -11.61 -1.31 -11.15
N VAL A 534 -12.80 -0.90 -11.53
CA VAL A 534 -13.73 -1.72 -12.33
C VAL A 534 -13.17 -2.01 -13.72
N ASP A 535 -12.51 -1.00 -14.34
CA ASP A 535 -11.89 -1.15 -15.66
C ASP A 535 -10.59 -1.98 -15.62
N SER A 536 -9.88 -1.98 -14.50
CA SER A 536 -8.61 -2.71 -14.36
C SER A 536 -8.79 -4.19 -13.98
N MET A 537 -9.84 -4.53 -13.23
CA MET A 537 -10.05 -5.88 -12.71
C MET A 537 -10.01 -7.00 -13.74
N PRO A 538 -10.52 -6.84 -15.00
CA PRO A 538 -10.43 -7.90 -16.01
C PRO A 538 -9.00 -8.41 -16.28
N ALA A 539 -7.97 -7.62 -15.98
CA ALA A 539 -6.57 -8.06 -16.09
C ALA A 539 -6.25 -9.31 -15.25
N TYR A 540 -6.93 -9.52 -14.11
CA TYR A 540 -6.74 -10.73 -13.30
C TYR A 540 -7.09 -12.01 -14.02
N ILE A 541 -8.05 -11.97 -14.93
CA ILE A 541 -8.55 -13.15 -15.67
C ILE A 541 -8.14 -13.15 -17.14
N ASP A 542 -7.28 -12.22 -17.54
CA ASP A 542 -6.69 -12.24 -18.87
C ASP A 542 -5.81 -13.49 -19.03
N PRO A 543 -5.98 -14.27 -20.11
CA PRO A 543 -5.20 -15.50 -20.35
C PRO A 543 -3.69 -15.30 -20.29
N LYS A 544 -3.17 -14.15 -20.72
CA LYS A 544 -1.76 -13.77 -20.62
C LYS A 544 -1.30 -13.75 -19.17
N ASN A 545 -2.06 -13.06 -18.31
CA ASN A 545 -1.72 -12.91 -16.90
C ASN A 545 -1.92 -14.20 -16.11
N ILE A 546 -2.98 -14.99 -16.41
CA ILE A 546 -3.15 -16.34 -15.85
C ILE A 546 -1.93 -17.21 -16.21
N SER A 547 -1.51 -17.20 -17.47
CA SER A 547 -0.34 -17.95 -17.92
C SER A 547 0.95 -17.52 -17.20
N LEU A 548 1.16 -16.22 -16.99
CA LEU A 548 2.31 -15.69 -16.23
C LEU A 548 2.38 -16.33 -14.84
N PHE A 549 1.32 -16.18 -14.05
CA PHE A 549 1.34 -16.62 -12.66
C PHE A 549 1.32 -18.15 -12.50
N THR A 550 0.65 -18.87 -13.39
CA THR A 550 0.58 -20.33 -13.30
C THR A 550 1.89 -21.00 -13.68
N ARG A 551 2.62 -20.52 -14.70
CA ARG A 551 3.93 -21.11 -15.07
C ARG A 551 5.01 -20.89 -14.02
N HIS A 552 4.84 -19.88 -13.16
CA HIS A 552 5.73 -19.61 -12.02
C HIS A 552 5.19 -20.17 -10.70
N ASP A 553 4.09 -20.91 -10.69
CA ASP A 553 3.43 -21.44 -9.48
C ASP A 553 3.17 -20.40 -8.40
N VAL A 554 2.99 -19.13 -8.78
CA VAL A 554 2.67 -18.02 -7.84
C VAL A 554 1.20 -18.04 -7.51
N PHE A 555 0.35 -18.15 -8.53
CA PHE A 555 -1.08 -18.40 -8.40
C PHE A 555 -1.51 -19.55 -9.31
N SER A 556 -2.46 -20.33 -8.85
CA SER A 556 -3.28 -21.16 -9.75
C SER A 556 -4.34 -20.31 -10.44
N GLU A 557 -4.86 -20.77 -11.57
CA GLU A 557 -5.98 -20.08 -12.25
C GLU A 557 -7.18 -19.91 -11.33
N VAL A 558 -7.48 -20.90 -10.50
CA VAL A 558 -8.59 -20.85 -9.54
C VAL A 558 -8.37 -19.74 -8.51
N GLU A 559 -7.15 -19.61 -7.99
CA GLU A 559 -6.80 -18.51 -7.05
C GLU A 559 -6.91 -17.14 -7.72
N MET A 560 -6.52 -16.97 -8.99
CA MET A 560 -6.66 -15.70 -9.70
C MET A 560 -8.13 -15.33 -9.93
N ARG A 561 -8.96 -16.29 -10.36
CA ARG A 561 -10.39 -16.08 -10.54
C ARG A 561 -11.10 -15.73 -9.23
N ALA A 562 -10.71 -16.38 -8.14
CA ALA A 562 -11.23 -16.07 -6.82
C ALA A 562 -10.86 -14.64 -6.37
N ARG A 563 -9.61 -14.22 -6.55
CA ARG A 563 -9.15 -12.86 -6.23
C ARG A 563 -9.89 -11.81 -7.04
N TYR A 564 -10.10 -12.06 -8.32
CA TYR A 564 -10.95 -11.22 -9.18
C TYR A 564 -12.35 -11.03 -8.58
N GLY A 565 -13.01 -12.13 -8.18
CA GLY A 565 -14.32 -12.09 -7.55
C GLY A 565 -14.33 -11.31 -6.24
N ILE A 566 -13.34 -11.56 -5.35
CA ILE A 566 -13.21 -10.88 -4.05
C ILE A 566 -13.03 -9.37 -4.22
N HIS A 567 -12.19 -8.93 -5.16
CA HIS A 567 -11.96 -7.50 -5.39
C HIS A 567 -13.21 -6.78 -5.91
N LEU A 568 -13.93 -7.40 -6.85
CA LEU A 568 -15.18 -6.84 -7.36
C LEU A 568 -16.29 -6.79 -6.30
N GLU A 569 -16.40 -7.84 -5.50
CA GLU A 569 -17.34 -7.88 -4.37
C GLU A 569 -17.02 -6.80 -3.34
N ASN A 570 -15.74 -6.62 -3.01
CA ASN A 570 -15.28 -5.55 -2.13
C ASN A 570 -15.59 -4.16 -2.68
N TYR A 571 -15.37 -3.94 -3.98
CA TYR A 571 -15.74 -2.68 -4.62
C TYR A 571 -17.21 -2.35 -4.42
N CYS A 572 -18.10 -3.31 -4.70
CA CYS A 572 -19.53 -3.15 -4.51
C CYS A 572 -19.89 -2.84 -3.05
N LYS A 573 -19.31 -3.58 -2.10
CA LYS A 573 -19.58 -3.41 -0.66
C LYS A 573 -19.11 -2.04 -0.14
N ILE A 574 -17.93 -1.60 -0.51
CA ILE A 574 -17.38 -0.31 -0.09
C ILE A 574 -18.27 0.82 -0.64
N THR A 575 -18.58 0.82 -1.94
CA THR A 575 -19.46 1.82 -2.55
C THR A 575 -20.85 1.83 -1.91
N ALA A 576 -21.41 0.64 -1.59
CA ALA A 576 -22.69 0.55 -0.89
C ALA A 576 -22.63 1.14 0.54
N ILE A 577 -21.53 0.90 1.28
CA ILE A 577 -21.35 1.45 2.63
C ILE A 577 -21.24 2.97 2.57
N GLU A 578 -20.48 3.53 1.65
CA GLU A 578 -20.33 4.97 1.45
C GLU A 578 -21.67 5.63 1.12
N ALA A 579 -22.37 5.11 0.13
CA ALA A 579 -23.68 5.64 -0.26
C ALA A 579 -24.71 5.55 0.88
N ASN A 580 -24.79 4.44 1.62
CA ASN A 580 -25.67 4.30 2.77
C ASN A 580 -25.31 5.26 3.91
N THR A 581 -24.03 5.47 4.15
CA THR A 581 -23.53 6.41 5.16
C THR A 581 -23.94 7.83 4.79
N LEU A 582 -23.70 8.25 3.55
CA LEU A 582 -24.10 9.57 3.07
C LEU A 582 -25.63 9.76 3.16
N LEU A 583 -26.43 8.75 2.78
CA LEU A 583 -27.89 8.76 2.94
C LEU A 583 -28.32 8.98 4.39
N SER A 584 -27.67 8.28 5.33
CA SER A 584 -27.94 8.45 6.76
C SER A 584 -27.66 9.88 7.21
N MET A 585 -26.50 10.42 6.85
CA MET A 585 -26.08 11.78 7.19
C MET A 585 -27.01 12.84 6.59
N ILE A 586 -27.41 12.67 5.34
CA ILE A 586 -28.36 13.57 4.66
C ILE A 586 -29.71 13.55 5.38
N ARG A 587 -30.29 12.38 5.57
CA ARG A 587 -31.66 12.25 6.09
C ARG A 587 -31.81 12.68 7.54
N ARG A 588 -30.82 12.37 8.37
CA ARG A 588 -30.91 12.58 9.82
C ARG A 588 -30.40 13.94 10.28
N ASN A 589 -29.43 14.52 9.56
CA ASN A 589 -28.73 15.70 10.04
C ASN A 589 -28.73 16.86 9.03
N ILE A 590 -28.27 16.66 7.79
CA ILE A 590 -28.04 17.74 6.83
C ILE A 590 -29.38 18.36 6.38
N PHE A 591 -30.28 17.55 5.81
CA PHE A 591 -31.57 18.02 5.34
C PHE A 591 -32.38 18.71 6.45
N PRO A 592 -32.51 18.15 7.67
CA PRO A 592 -33.19 18.83 8.77
C PRO A 592 -32.51 20.14 9.22
N ALA A 593 -31.17 20.21 9.21
CA ALA A 593 -30.45 21.41 9.60
C ALA A 593 -30.67 22.56 8.62
N VAL A 594 -30.54 22.30 7.33
CA VAL A 594 -30.81 23.28 6.27
C VAL A 594 -32.30 23.71 6.30
N SER A 595 -33.21 22.78 6.52
CA SER A 595 -34.67 23.11 6.64
C SER A 595 -34.96 24.02 7.81
N ARG A 596 -34.27 23.86 8.95
CA ARG A 596 -34.40 24.79 10.09
C ARG A 596 -33.85 26.17 9.73
N TYR A 597 -32.67 26.24 9.13
CA TYR A 597 -32.08 27.53 8.75
C TYR A 597 -32.93 28.29 7.72
N THR A 598 -33.41 27.59 6.67
CA THR A 598 -34.32 28.21 5.67
C THR A 598 -35.64 28.68 6.28
N SER A 599 -36.18 27.98 7.29
CA SER A 599 -37.36 28.41 8.05
C SER A 599 -37.11 29.73 8.80
N ASP A 600 -35.91 29.90 9.40
CA ASP A 600 -35.54 31.14 10.09
C ASP A 600 -35.30 32.28 9.12
N LEU A 601 -34.67 32.03 7.97
CA LEU A 601 -34.55 33.00 6.87
C LEU A 601 -35.91 33.44 6.36
N ALA A 602 -36.85 32.52 6.15
CA ALA A 602 -38.20 32.83 5.69
C ALA A 602 -38.92 33.76 6.69
N ARG A 603 -38.80 33.48 7.99
CA ARG A 603 -39.34 34.35 9.05
C ARG A 603 -38.66 35.74 9.06
N ALA A 604 -37.36 35.83 8.83
CA ALA A 604 -36.65 37.10 8.74
C ALA A 604 -37.10 37.92 7.52
N VAL A 605 -37.25 37.30 6.34
CA VAL A 605 -37.78 37.90 5.11
C VAL A 605 -39.20 38.43 5.36
N GLN A 606 -40.08 37.63 5.94
CA GLN A 606 -41.45 38.04 6.23
C GLN A 606 -41.50 39.26 7.14
N ARG A 607 -40.70 39.29 8.23
CA ARG A 607 -40.66 40.41 9.19
C ARG A 607 -40.11 41.69 8.56
N LYS A 608 -39.02 41.60 7.76
CA LYS A 608 -38.44 42.77 7.07
C LYS A 608 -39.40 43.35 6.04
N LYS A 609 -40.10 42.50 5.24
CA LYS A 609 -41.10 42.93 4.30
C LYS A 609 -42.26 43.69 5.00
N ALA A 610 -42.70 43.21 6.16
CA ALA A 610 -43.77 43.89 6.94
C ALA A 610 -43.33 45.27 7.46
N LEU A 611 -42.04 45.53 7.57
CA LEU A 611 -41.43 46.80 7.96
C LEU A 611 -40.98 47.64 6.76
N TYR A 612 -41.25 47.22 5.53
CA TYR A 612 -40.80 47.87 4.29
C TYR A 612 -39.25 48.00 4.18
N LEU A 613 -38.50 47.10 4.83
CA LEU A 613 -37.07 47.04 4.75
C LEU A 613 -36.62 46.17 3.56
N ASP A 614 -35.45 46.50 2.98
CA ASP A 614 -34.82 45.64 1.96
C ASP A 614 -34.43 44.30 2.57
N CYS A 615 -34.75 43.22 1.88
CA CYS A 615 -34.49 41.85 2.24
C CYS A 615 -34.09 41.00 1.00
N SER A 616 -33.52 41.67 -0.02
CA SER A 616 -33.12 41.00 -1.25
C SER A 616 -32.08 39.88 -0.97
N ALA A 617 -31.06 40.16 -0.17
CA ALA A 617 -30.01 39.20 0.15
C ALA A 617 -30.56 37.92 0.85
N GLU A 618 -31.45 38.12 1.86
CA GLU A 618 -32.04 36.97 2.56
C GLU A 618 -33.03 36.20 1.66
N THR A 619 -33.72 36.90 0.74
CA THR A 619 -34.62 36.24 -0.22
C THR A 619 -33.86 35.40 -1.22
N ASP A 620 -32.75 35.89 -1.75
CA ASP A 620 -31.89 35.18 -2.68
C ASP A 620 -31.27 33.95 -2.03
N LEU A 621 -30.70 34.10 -0.83
CA LEU A 621 -30.12 32.99 -0.06
C LEU A 621 -31.18 31.93 0.29
N LEU A 622 -32.37 32.35 0.73
CA LEU A 622 -33.49 31.45 1.01
C LEU A 622 -33.88 30.63 -0.23
N GLN A 623 -33.96 31.28 -1.37
CA GLN A 623 -34.34 30.61 -2.63
C GLN A 623 -33.24 29.61 -3.05
N GLN A 624 -31.97 30.00 -2.98
CA GLN A 624 -30.81 29.14 -3.31
C GLN A 624 -30.79 27.90 -2.42
N LEU A 625 -30.81 28.05 -1.10
CA LEU A 625 -30.78 26.94 -0.16
C LEU A 625 -32.00 26.02 -0.31
N THR A 626 -33.19 26.59 -0.58
CA THR A 626 -34.40 25.80 -0.78
C THR A 626 -34.26 24.92 -2.04
N ASN A 627 -33.75 25.46 -3.13
CA ASN A 627 -33.57 24.74 -4.37
C ASN A 627 -32.56 23.59 -4.20
N LEU A 628 -31.40 23.89 -3.59
CA LEU A 628 -30.34 22.90 -3.31
C LEU A 628 -30.85 21.79 -2.40
N ASN A 629 -31.58 22.13 -1.32
CA ASN A 629 -32.09 21.15 -0.36
C ASN A 629 -33.15 20.23 -0.97
N ASN A 630 -34.03 20.76 -1.84
CA ASN A 630 -35.00 19.98 -2.60
C ASN A 630 -34.31 19.04 -3.62
N GLU A 631 -33.29 19.51 -4.32
CA GLU A 631 -32.50 18.68 -5.23
C GLU A 631 -31.77 17.59 -4.47
N LEU A 632 -31.16 17.91 -3.32
CA LEU A 632 -30.52 16.93 -2.44
C LEU A 632 -31.49 15.86 -1.98
N TYR A 633 -32.70 16.25 -1.56
CA TYR A 633 -33.73 15.30 -1.16
C TYR A 633 -34.13 14.33 -2.30
N THR A 634 -34.30 14.86 -3.51
CA THR A 634 -34.63 14.04 -4.69
C THR A 634 -33.46 13.11 -5.06
N THR A 635 -32.24 13.62 -5.02
CA THR A 635 -31.04 12.82 -5.29
C THR A 635 -30.86 11.70 -4.25
N ALA A 636 -31.11 12.00 -2.97
CA ALA A 636 -31.07 11.00 -1.90
C ALA A 636 -32.14 9.90 -2.06
N GLN A 637 -33.35 10.26 -2.54
CA GLN A 637 -34.38 9.26 -2.88
C GLN A 637 -33.92 8.37 -4.04
N SER A 638 -33.38 8.96 -5.10
CA SER A 638 -32.83 8.21 -6.25
C SER A 638 -31.72 7.27 -5.85
N MET A 639 -30.81 7.72 -4.97
CA MET A 639 -29.71 6.91 -4.44
C MET A 639 -30.21 5.74 -3.59
N ALA A 640 -31.21 5.96 -2.74
CA ALA A 640 -31.85 4.89 -1.96
C ALA A 640 -32.49 3.84 -2.89
N GLN A 641 -33.22 4.28 -3.91
CA GLN A 641 -33.81 3.37 -4.88
C GLN A 641 -32.78 2.62 -5.71
N ALA A 642 -31.66 3.27 -6.07
CA ALA A 642 -30.56 2.62 -6.77
C ALA A 642 -29.92 1.52 -5.90
N LEU A 643 -29.76 1.75 -4.60
CA LEU A 643 -29.25 0.74 -3.65
C LEU A 643 -30.23 -0.43 -3.46
N GLU A 644 -31.53 -0.17 -3.39
CA GLU A 644 -32.57 -1.21 -3.30
C GLU A 644 -32.61 -2.10 -4.56
N ASN A 645 -32.37 -1.50 -5.72
CA ASN A 645 -32.35 -2.19 -7.01
C ASN A 645 -30.97 -2.74 -7.39
N ALA A 646 -29.95 -2.55 -6.54
CA ALA A 646 -28.61 -2.98 -6.86
C ALA A 646 -28.53 -4.51 -6.97
N PRO A 647 -27.82 -5.03 -7.97
CA PRO A 647 -27.55 -6.45 -8.04
C PRO A 647 -26.71 -6.91 -6.85
N ALA A 648 -26.76 -8.20 -6.53
CA ALA A 648 -25.94 -8.77 -5.48
C ALA A 648 -24.46 -8.45 -5.69
N SER A 649 -23.73 -8.19 -4.60
CA SER A 649 -22.30 -7.82 -4.68
C SER A 649 -21.44 -8.91 -5.33
N GLU A 650 -21.85 -10.16 -5.21
CA GLU A 650 -21.23 -11.35 -5.81
C GLU A 650 -21.48 -11.48 -7.33
N GLY A 651 -22.26 -10.59 -7.93
CA GLY A 651 -22.59 -10.61 -9.36
C GLY A 651 -21.43 -10.24 -10.30
N GLY A 652 -20.21 -10.11 -9.76
CA GLY A 652 -18.99 -9.89 -10.52
C GLY A 652 -18.94 -8.53 -11.20
N LEU A 653 -18.33 -8.48 -12.41
CA LEU A 653 -18.08 -7.22 -13.14
C LEU A 653 -19.34 -6.43 -13.46
N ALA A 654 -20.46 -7.11 -13.75
CA ALA A 654 -21.73 -6.44 -14.05
C ALA A 654 -22.25 -5.67 -12.84
N SER A 655 -22.17 -6.25 -11.64
CA SER A 655 -22.52 -5.59 -10.40
C SER A 655 -21.60 -4.42 -10.12
N ALA A 656 -20.29 -4.60 -10.23
CA ALA A 656 -19.33 -3.53 -10.00
C ALA A 656 -19.55 -2.33 -10.95
N ARG A 657 -19.89 -2.57 -12.21
CA ARG A 657 -20.27 -1.52 -13.16
C ARG A 657 -21.53 -0.78 -12.72
N TYR A 658 -22.55 -1.49 -12.26
CA TYR A 658 -23.74 -0.84 -11.73
C TYR A 658 -23.43 0.06 -10.53
N TYR A 659 -22.63 -0.44 -9.57
CA TYR A 659 -22.24 0.36 -8.42
C TYR A 659 -21.43 1.59 -8.82
N ARG A 660 -20.52 1.50 -9.79
CA ARG A 660 -19.76 2.64 -10.32
C ARG A 660 -20.68 3.62 -11.07
N ASP A 661 -21.42 3.12 -12.05
CA ASP A 661 -22.08 3.97 -13.04
C ASP A 661 -23.40 4.57 -12.52
N VAL A 662 -24.02 3.94 -11.51
CA VAL A 662 -25.31 4.37 -10.96
C VAL A 662 -25.16 4.84 -9.51
N VAL A 663 -24.70 3.97 -8.61
CA VAL A 663 -24.67 4.28 -7.17
C VAL A 663 -23.66 5.38 -6.86
N TYR A 664 -22.42 5.20 -7.29
CA TYR A 664 -21.34 6.18 -7.08
C TYR A 664 -21.62 7.51 -7.82
N ALA A 665 -22.20 7.47 -9.02
CA ALA A 665 -22.57 8.69 -9.72
C ALA A 665 -23.62 9.52 -8.95
N LEU A 666 -24.59 8.87 -8.29
CA LEU A 666 -25.56 9.54 -7.43
C LEU A 666 -24.94 10.03 -6.12
N GLU A 667 -24.04 9.25 -5.53
CA GLU A 667 -23.26 9.65 -4.35
C GLU A 667 -22.43 10.90 -4.64
N TYR A 668 -21.70 10.92 -5.75
CA TYR A 668 -20.91 12.06 -6.19
C TYR A 668 -21.77 13.32 -6.38
N LYS A 669 -22.96 13.17 -7.02
CA LYS A 669 -23.91 14.29 -7.17
C LYS A 669 -24.40 14.78 -5.80
N ALA A 670 -24.78 13.87 -4.91
CA ALA A 670 -25.23 14.22 -3.56
C ALA A 670 -24.16 14.94 -2.76
N SER A 671 -22.90 14.46 -2.82
CA SER A 671 -21.75 15.10 -2.19
C SER A 671 -21.56 16.56 -2.63
N HIS A 672 -21.64 16.84 -3.93
CA HIS A 672 -21.55 18.21 -4.47
C HIS A 672 -22.66 19.12 -3.94
N LEU A 673 -23.90 18.63 -3.91
CA LEU A 673 -25.03 19.40 -3.36
C LEU A 673 -24.83 19.68 -1.86
N VAL A 674 -24.30 18.72 -1.10
CA VAL A 674 -23.98 18.92 0.32
C VAL A 674 -22.86 19.94 0.51
N ASN A 675 -21.83 19.95 -0.34
CA ASN A 675 -20.76 20.93 -0.29
C ASN A 675 -21.28 22.36 -0.51
N GLU A 676 -22.19 22.56 -1.48
CA GLU A 676 -22.83 23.86 -1.72
C GLU A 676 -23.70 24.28 -0.54
N LEU A 677 -24.43 23.35 0.07
CA LEU A 677 -25.22 23.61 1.28
C LEU A 677 -24.33 23.95 2.47
N GLU A 678 -23.21 23.24 2.67
CA GLU A 678 -22.24 23.55 3.73
C GLU A 678 -21.69 24.97 3.61
N ALA A 679 -21.28 25.35 2.39
CA ALA A 679 -20.70 26.67 2.13
C ALA A 679 -21.67 27.84 2.39
N ASN A 680 -22.98 27.61 2.33
CA ASN A 680 -24.02 28.64 2.40
C ASN A 680 -24.92 28.55 3.63
N THR A 681 -24.77 27.50 4.46
CA THR A 681 -25.55 27.33 5.69
C THR A 681 -24.77 27.94 6.87
N SER A 682 -25.45 28.71 7.72
CA SER A 682 -24.83 29.27 8.92
C SER A 682 -24.18 28.19 9.78
N ALA A 683 -22.98 28.49 10.31
CA ALA A 683 -22.22 27.57 11.18
C ALA A 683 -22.99 27.14 12.44
N GLU A 684 -23.95 27.97 12.92
CA GLU A 684 -24.82 27.63 14.05
C GLU A 684 -25.75 26.44 13.73
N TYR A 685 -26.13 26.29 12.46
CA TYR A 685 -27.05 25.24 11.99
C TYR A 685 -26.33 24.02 11.40
N TRP A 686 -25.11 24.21 10.87
CA TRP A 686 -24.37 23.15 10.21
C TRP A 686 -23.96 22.05 11.21
N PRO A 687 -24.32 20.78 10.97
CA PRO A 687 -24.22 19.75 12.01
C PRO A 687 -22.86 19.08 12.13
N TYR A 688 -21.93 19.32 11.20
CA TYR A 688 -20.67 18.60 11.12
C TYR A 688 -19.46 19.51 11.17
N PRO A 689 -18.28 19.02 11.67
CA PRO A 689 -17.03 19.72 11.51
C PRO A 689 -16.71 19.90 10.03
N THR A 690 -16.28 21.11 9.67
CA THR A 690 -15.82 21.47 8.32
C THR A 690 -14.36 21.04 8.09
N TYR A 691 -13.90 21.12 6.85
CA TYR A 691 -12.47 20.87 6.55
C TYR A 691 -11.55 21.84 7.30
N ALA A 692 -11.97 23.10 7.49
CA ALA A 692 -11.22 24.07 8.29
C ALA A 692 -11.07 23.59 9.74
N ASP A 693 -12.13 23.02 10.35
CA ASP A 693 -12.08 22.51 11.72
C ASP A 693 -11.20 21.26 11.82
N ILE A 694 -11.22 20.37 10.82
CA ILE A 694 -10.54 19.07 10.89
C ILE A 694 -9.05 19.22 10.54
N LEU A 695 -8.72 19.85 9.42
CA LEU A 695 -7.36 19.89 8.88
C LEU A 695 -6.41 20.84 9.63
N PHE A 696 -6.96 21.78 10.39
CA PHE A 696 -6.16 22.78 11.12
C PHE A 696 -6.27 22.67 12.65
N SER A 697 -6.88 21.60 13.16
CA SER A 697 -7.05 21.37 14.61
C SER A 697 -5.85 20.73 15.31
N VAL A 698 -4.92 20.15 14.55
CA VAL A 698 -3.72 19.48 15.09
C VAL A 698 -2.48 20.29 14.85
#